data_8b1f8e8aa3f80aa45f3b403ec8e051d4
#
_entry.id   8b1f8e8aa3f80aa45f3b403ec8e051d4
#
_cell.length_a   1.000
_cell.length_b   1.000
_cell.length_c   1.000
_cell.angle_alpha   90.00
_cell.angle_beta   90.00
_cell.angle_gamma   90.00
#
_symmetry.space_group_name_H-M   'P 1'
#
loop_
_entity.id
_entity.type
_entity.pdbx_description
1 polymer ?
#
loop_
_entity_poly.entity_id
_entity_poly.type
_entity_poly.pdbx_seq_one_letter_code
_entity_poly.pdbx_strand_id
1 'polypeptide(L)'
;MFKQIILFSFLLCSAQFFAQDEEESTSKFCVEIDNKKALKLYEKAIDKKKYKKPERLAFLRECLEIEPDFAEANLAMAREIIVHCKLESKPFAPAVPFLLKAIAVCPKIHSEPYYYIGFNFYEETKNDSAIKYLQQFVKFKDDDDKKYAKEYEGQLYQAKEMIKYAKKESELKKKIVPFAPKVVTGVSTKTDEYLAYISPDDKLCFFTRKVPLKSMNTVKAIDGERELFMVANRDNTGVFNSGEAMSPPFNTTEDNQGGCTISIDNKFLYFAMSRFEGGSQPNCDIYVSQNDEDTWSEISKIGANVNHPVYWDSQPTLSSDGNTLYFASDRPGGYGGIDIYITKKDPKTKIWGVPQNAGPKINTDGNEKTPFIHSDSETLYFSSDGHFGFGGMDIFLIRKNDKGEWIEAENIGYPINTEVDDVGFFVSTDSKTGYFFSYDEGKMRGKGIGKYDLYSFELYKEARPQETTFLKGEIKDNSGNNIEGAKVEITNTVTKEKTLAVVDSSTGKFMVAVNLKKKDDLLLTVKKDDYSFSSKVISVKDASFKNEPTPVKIEINEAKEGSSFVLNNLYYTTNSADLTKESFIVLESFAEYLKENPNIKIEIQGHTDNIGVVKSNEALSANRAYTVKAFLEEKGVSGKNITAKGYGPNKPIAANTNEEGRSKNRRTEILIISK
;
A
#
# COMPACT_ATOMS: atom_id res chain seq x y z
N MET A 1 7.15 -4.21 -18.26
CA MET A 1 7.50 -3.19 -19.28
C MET A 1 8.93 -3.34 -19.81
N PHE A 2 9.97 -3.45 -19.02
CA PHE A 2 11.33 -3.63 -19.53
C PHE A 2 11.52 -4.93 -20.36
N LYS A 3 10.89 -6.04 -19.98
CA LYS A 3 10.85 -7.26 -20.82
C LYS A 3 10.11 -7.02 -22.15
N GLN A 4 9.07 -6.20 -22.15
CA GLN A 4 8.31 -5.83 -23.37
C GLN A 4 9.03 -4.80 -24.24
N ILE A 5 9.76 -3.84 -23.66
CA ILE A 5 10.52 -2.82 -24.42
C ILE A 5 11.65 -3.48 -25.23
N ILE A 6 12.28 -4.54 -24.71
CA ILE A 6 13.28 -5.31 -25.45
C ILE A 6 12.61 -6.03 -26.64
N LEU A 7 11.34 -6.45 -26.54
CA LEU A 7 10.59 -7.05 -27.66
C LEU A 7 10.18 -6.01 -28.73
N PHE A 8 9.77 -4.82 -28.34
CA PHE A 8 9.26 -3.79 -29.26
C PHE A 8 10.35 -3.17 -30.16
N SER A 9 11.59 -3.07 -29.68
CA SER A 9 12.71 -2.59 -30.52
C SER A 9 13.10 -3.55 -31.65
N PHE A 10 12.61 -4.79 -31.63
CA PHE A 10 12.83 -5.77 -32.70
C PHE A 10 11.90 -5.62 -33.91
N LEU A 11 10.76 -4.94 -33.76
CA LEU A 11 9.74 -4.87 -34.82
C LEU A 11 9.95 -3.76 -35.86
N LEU A 12 10.81 -2.78 -35.62
CA LEU A 12 10.95 -1.60 -36.47
C LEU A 12 12.17 -1.60 -37.40
N CYS A 13 13.08 -2.57 -37.30
CA CYS A 13 14.36 -2.56 -38.09
C CYS A 13 14.54 -3.70 -39.09
N SER A 14 13.55 -4.54 -39.40
CA SER A 14 13.77 -5.80 -40.13
C SER A 14 13.34 -5.81 -41.61
N ALA A 15 13.05 -4.68 -42.24
CA ALA A 15 12.48 -4.70 -43.61
C ALA A 15 13.43 -4.38 -44.75
N GLN A 16 14.69 -4.08 -44.54
CA GLN A 16 15.61 -3.83 -45.66
C GLN A 16 17.04 -4.37 -45.40
N PHE A 17 17.57 -5.03 -46.43
CA PHE A 17 18.94 -5.50 -46.65
C PHE A 17 19.22 -6.98 -46.38
N PHE A 18 18.89 -7.79 -47.38
CA PHE A 18 19.61 -9.00 -47.69
C PHE A 18 19.97 -9.00 -49.20
N ALA A 19 21.07 -8.40 -49.55
CA ALA A 19 21.81 -8.68 -50.78
C ALA A 19 23.17 -7.99 -50.68
N GLN A 20 24.19 -8.72 -50.35
CA GLN A 20 25.56 -8.41 -50.82
C GLN A 20 26.46 -9.66 -50.80
N ASP A 21 27.26 -9.73 -51.80
CA ASP A 21 28.08 -10.79 -52.33
C ASP A 21 29.09 -11.38 -51.32
N GLU A 22 29.17 -12.71 -51.30
CA GLU A 22 30.26 -13.46 -50.69
C GLU A 22 31.33 -13.72 -51.75
N GLU A 23 32.49 -13.10 -51.61
CA GLU A 23 33.73 -13.61 -52.18
C GLU A 23 34.20 -14.83 -51.37
N GLU A 24 34.55 -15.91 -52.09
CA GLU A 24 35.08 -17.16 -51.54
C GLU A 24 36.34 -16.92 -50.71
N SER A 25 36.25 -17.07 -49.43
CA SER A 25 37.37 -17.39 -48.55
C SER A 25 37.26 -18.86 -48.18
N THR A 26 38.27 -19.65 -48.54
CA THR A 26 38.46 -21.03 -48.10
C THR A 26 38.61 -21.10 -46.59
N SER A 27 37.54 -20.92 -45.86
CA SER A 27 37.49 -21.10 -44.41
C SER A 27 37.38 -22.59 -44.14
N LYS A 28 38.43 -23.18 -43.58
CA LYS A 28 38.37 -24.50 -42.99
C LYS A 28 37.22 -24.58 -41.99
N PHE A 29 36.40 -25.64 -42.08
CA PHE A 29 35.40 -25.96 -41.05
C PHE A 29 36.09 -26.07 -39.70
N CYS A 30 35.33 -25.82 -38.62
CA CYS A 30 35.86 -25.90 -37.26
C CYS A 30 36.44 -27.28 -36.92
N VAL A 31 35.86 -28.31 -37.52
CA VAL A 31 36.32 -29.72 -37.43
C VAL A 31 36.30 -30.27 -38.83
N GLU A 32 37.29 -31.13 -39.17
CA GLU A 32 37.35 -31.83 -40.44
C GLU A 32 36.15 -32.76 -40.59
N ILE A 33 35.42 -32.64 -41.68
CA ILE A 33 34.22 -33.43 -41.94
C ILE A 33 34.60 -34.47 -43.02
N ASP A 34 34.75 -35.71 -42.64
CA ASP A 34 35.13 -36.79 -43.53
C ASP A 34 34.03 -37.24 -44.51
N ASN A 35 32.76 -36.97 -44.09
CA ASN A 35 31.60 -37.41 -44.84
C ASN A 35 31.31 -36.50 -46.05
N LYS A 36 31.79 -36.91 -47.24
CA LYS A 36 31.57 -36.15 -48.47
C LYS A 36 30.13 -35.92 -48.88
N LYS A 37 29.20 -36.78 -48.43
CA LYS A 37 27.76 -36.58 -48.67
C LYS A 37 27.21 -35.43 -47.80
N ALA A 38 27.58 -35.41 -46.53
CA ALA A 38 27.20 -34.34 -45.63
C ALA A 38 27.73 -32.98 -46.09
N LEU A 39 29.00 -32.91 -46.54
CA LEU A 39 29.59 -31.70 -47.12
C LEU A 39 28.80 -31.18 -48.31
N LYS A 40 28.48 -32.05 -49.29
CA LYS A 40 27.69 -31.67 -50.48
C LYS A 40 26.27 -31.19 -50.12
N LEU A 41 25.65 -31.78 -49.11
CA LEU A 41 24.34 -31.36 -48.64
C LEU A 41 24.39 -29.97 -47.97
N TYR A 42 25.45 -29.75 -47.16
CA TYR A 42 25.67 -28.45 -46.54
C TYR A 42 25.94 -27.36 -47.59
N GLU A 43 26.80 -27.58 -48.59
CA GLU A 43 27.05 -26.65 -49.67
C GLU A 43 25.78 -26.28 -50.44
N LYS A 44 24.89 -27.24 -50.71
CA LYS A 44 23.58 -27.00 -51.33
C LYS A 44 22.69 -26.18 -50.39
N ALA A 45 22.72 -26.44 -49.10
CA ALA A 45 21.91 -25.77 -48.12
C ALA A 45 22.25 -24.29 -47.96
N ILE A 46 23.51 -23.91 -48.10
CA ILE A 46 23.95 -22.52 -47.99
C ILE A 46 23.81 -21.73 -49.29
N ASP A 47 23.65 -22.38 -50.43
CA ASP A 47 23.50 -21.75 -51.75
C ASP A 47 22.07 -21.19 -51.94
N LYS A 48 21.87 -19.92 -51.48
CA LYS A 48 20.60 -19.19 -51.58
C LYS A 48 20.26 -18.76 -52.99
N LYS A 49 21.23 -18.74 -53.94
CA LYS A 49 21.00 -18.36 -55.32
C LYS A 49 20.38 -19.50 -56.12
N LYS A 50 20.71 -20.72 -55.78
CA LYS A 50 20.29 -21.91 -56.51
C LYS A 50 19.08 -22.62 -55.96
N TYR A 51 18.94 -22.67 -54.64
CA TYR A 51 17.91 -23.45 -53.96
C TYR A 51 16.97 -22.60 -53.12
N LYS A 52 15.66 -22.92 -53.17
CA LYS A 52 14.62 -22.24 -52.37
C LYS A 52 14.72 -22.67 -50.90
N LYS A 53 14.16 -21.86 -50.00
CA LYS A 53 14.20 -22.10 -48.54
C LYS A 53 13.77 -23.52 -48.13
N PRO A 54 12.63 -24.10 -48.65
CA PRO A 54 12.23 -25.47 -48.27
C PRO A 54 13.23 -26.53 -48.65
N GLU A 55 13.88 -26.41 -49.85
CA GLU A 55 14.91 -27.35 -50.34
C GLU A 55 16.17 -27.25 -49.46
N ARG A 56 16.60 -26.04 -49.13
CA ARG A 56 17.74 -25.78 -48.27
C ARG A 56 17.56 -26.38 -46.86
N LEU A 57 16.37 -26.25 -46.28
CA LEU A 57 16.03 -26.86 -45.02
C LEU A 57 16.04 -28.40 -45.09
N ALA A 58 15.56 -28.98 -46.19
CA ALA A 58 15.63 -30.43 -46.39
C ALA A 58 17.09 -30.92 -46.47
N PHE A 59 17.94 -30.20 -47.20
CA PHE A 59 19.39 -30.52 -47.26
C PHE A 59 20.06 -30.40 -45.89
N LEU A 60 19.72 -29.39 -45.06
CA LEU A 60 20.25 -29.28 -43.69
C LEU A 60 19.81 -30.42 -42.81
N ARG A 61 18.53 -30.84 -42.90
CA ARG A 61 18.03 -31.99 -42.12
C ARG A 61 18.78 -33.27 -42.50
N GLU A 62 18.87 -33.59 -43.80
CA GLU A 62 19.60 -34.79 -44.28
C GLU A 62 21.08 -34.70 -43.90
N CYS A 63 21.70 -33.53 -43.99
CA CYS A 63 23.08 -33.31 -43.56
C CYS A 63 23.28 -33.65 -42.09
N LEU A 64 22.40 -33.15 -41.21
CA LEU A 64 22.48 -33.35 -39.77
C LEU A 64 22.03 -34.76 -39.31
N GLU A 65 21.29 -35.47 -40.13
CA GLU A 65 21.02 -36.92 -39.91
C GLU A 65 22.28 -37.74 -40.14
N ILE A 66 23.11 -37.35 -41.10
CA ILE A 66 24.37 -38.03 -41.45
C ILE A 66 25.51 -37.62 -40.51
N GLU A 67 25.60 -36.33 -40.22
CA GLU A 67 26.68 -35.72 -39.43
C GLU A 67 26.05 -34.77 -38.36
N PRO A 68 25.56 -35.33 -37.24
CA PRO A 68 24.84 -34.56 -36.22
C PRO A 68 25.65 -33.46 -35.54
N ASP A 69 26.97 -33.62 -35.54
CA ASP A 69 27.90 -32.71 -34.86
C ASP A 69 28.57 -31.72 -35.84
N PHE A 70 28.07 -31.62 -37.09
CA PHE A 70 28.52 -30.61 -38.02
C PHE A 70 28.15 -29.20 -37.54
N ALA A 71 29.13 -28.48 -36.98
CA ALA A 71 28.89 -27.21 -36.26
C ALA A 71 28.25 -26.13 -37.15
N GLU A 72 28.77 -25.95 -38.38
CA GLU A 72 28.29 -24.96 -39.34
C GLU A 72 26.89 -25.30 -39.85
N ALA A 73 26.58 -26.59 -40.05
CA ALA A 73 25.24 -27.03 -40.44
C ALA A 73 24.21 -26.81 -39.32
N ASN A 74 24.60 -27.07 -38.07
CA ASN A 74 23.78 -26.75 -36.89
C ASN A 74 23.52 -25.25 -36.77
N LEU A 75 24.55 -24.41 -36.96
CA LEU A 75 24.39 -22.94 -36.94
C LEU A 75 23.45 -22.46 -38.06
N ALA A 76 23.61 -23.00 -39.28
CA ALA A 76 22.78 -22.68 -40.43
C ALA A 76 21.30 -23.04 -40.18
N MET A 77 21.04 -24.24 -39.62
CA MET A 77 19.67 -24.66 -39.21
C MET A 77 19.07 -23.74 -38.18
N ALA A 78 19.82 -23.41 -37.13
CA ALA A 78 19.39 -22.50 -36.08
C ALA A 78 19.02 -21.11 -36.63
N ARG A 79 19.81 -20.55 -37.54
CA ARG A 79 19.55 -19.27 -38.19
C ARG A 79 18.23 -19.26 -38.96
N GLU A 80 17.95 -20.32 -39.73
CA GLU A 80 16.66 -20.43 -40.44
C GLU A 80 15.47 -20.54 -39.49
N ILE A 81 15.61 -21.23 -38.35
CA ILE A 81 14.60 -21.31 -37.29
C ILE A 81 14.41 -19.94 -36.65
N ILE A 82 15.48 -19.24 -36.27
CA ILE A 82 15.44 -17.92 -35.66
C ILE A 82 14.69 -16.91 -36.54
N VAL A 83 15.03 -16.91 -37.86
CA VAL A 83 14.31 -16.06 -38.83
C VAL A 83 12.81 -16.36 -38.86
N HIS A 84 12.45 -17.66 -38.84
CA HIS A 84 11.06 -18.06 -38.81
C HIS A 84 10.37 -17.61 -37.50
N CYS A 85 10.99 -17.82 -36.35
CA CYS A 85 10.46 -17.38 -35.06
C CYS A 85 10.27 -15.85 -34.98
N LYS A 86 11.24 -15.09 -35.54
CA LYS A 86 11.10 -13.61 -35.61
C LYS A 86 9.90 -13.17 -36.46
N LEU A 87 9.67 -13.81 -37.62
CA LEU A 87 8.56 -13.47 -38.52
C LEU A 87 7.19 -13.79 -37.88
N GLU A 88 7.12 -14.82 -37.06
CA GLU A 88 5.88 -15.27 -36.41
C GLU A 88 5.75 -14.82 -34.94
N SER A 89 6.67 -13.99 -34.45
CA SER A 89 6.72 -13.55 -33.03
C SER A 89 6.70 -14.72 -32.03
N LYS A 90 7.41 -15.81 -32.37
CA LYS A 90 7.50 -17.02 -31.53
C LYS A 90 8.82 -17.09 -30.75
N PRO A 91 8.86 -17.82 -29.61
CA PRO A 91 10.07 -18.07 -28.85
C PRO A 91 11.14 -18.79 -29.67
N PHE A 92 12.43 -18.55 -29.35
CA PHE A 92 13.58 -19.18 -30.03
C PHE A 92 13.90 -20.59 -29.53
N ALA A 93 13.15 -21.15 -28.61
CA ALA A 93 13.37 -22.47 -28.03
C ALA A 93 13.69 -23.58 -29.06
N PRO A 94 13.02 -23.67 -30.25
CA PRO A 94 13.35 -24.67 -31.24
C PRO A 94 14.77 -24.56 -31.87
N ALA A 95 15.39 -23.37 -31.81
CA ALA A 95 16.74 -23.15 -32.29
C ALA A 95 17.83 -23.55 -31.28
N VAL A 96 17.52 -23.54 -29.99
CA VAL A 96 18.48 -23.75 -28.89
C VAL A 96 19.25 -25.06 -29.00
N PRO A 97 18.64 -26.23 -29.29
CA PRO A 97 19.38 -27.48 -29.41
C PRO A 97 20.48 -27.45 -30.49
N PHE A 98 20.21 -26.82 -31.64
CA PHE A 98 21.15 -26.65 -32.72
C PHE A 98 22.28 -25.69 -32.36
N LEU A 99 21.94 -24.57 -31.71
CA LEU A 99 22.95 -23.61 -31.22
C LEU A 99 23.88 -24.25 -30.20
N LEU A 100 23.36 -25.03 -29.26
CA LEU A 100 24.14 -25.73 -28.24
C LEU A 100 25.11 -26.73 -28.90
N LYS A 101 24.66 -27.50 -29.90
CA LYS A 101 25.53 -28.40 -30.67
C LYS A 101 26.64 -27.65 -31.40
N ALA A 102 26.29 -26.54 -32.07
CA ALA A 102 27.26 -25.74 -32.78
C ALA A 102 28.40 -25.26 -31.89
N ILE A 103 28.10 -24.69 -30.72
CA ILE A 103 29.11 -24.18 -29.77
C ILE A 103 29.83 -25.29 -28.99
N ALA A 104 29.20 -26.45 -28.82
CA ALA A 104 29.85 -27.59 -28.17
C ALA A 104 31.03 -28.12 -29.00
N VAL A 105 30.86 -28.15 -30.32
CA VAL A 105 31.91 -28.58 -31.28
C VAL A 105 32.86 -27.42 -31.57
N CYS A 106 32.33 -26.23 -31.79
CA CYS A 106 33.10 -25.06 -32.17
C CYS A 106 32.74 -23.82 -31.31
N PRO A 107 33.38 -23.65 -30.16
CA PRO A 107 33.08 -22.53 -29.27
C PRO A 107 33.30 -21.14 -29.87
N LYS A 108 34.13 -21.04 -30.91
CA LYS A 108 34.43 -19.79 -31.62
C LYS A 108 33.79 -19.69 -33.01
N ILE A 109 32.73 -20.47 -33.28
CA ILE A 109 32.06 -20.46 -34.57
C ILE A 109 31.47 -19.10 -34.93
N HIS A 110 30.78 -18.48 -33.98
CA HIS A 110 30.13 -17.17 -34.10
C HIS A 110 29.65 -16.68 -32.76
N SER A 111 29.42 -15.35 -32.58
CA SER A 111 28.89 -14.75 -31.36
C SER A 111 27.38 -15.04 -31.14
N GLU A 112 26.58 -15.07 -32.21
CA GLU A 112 25.11 -15.21 -32.14
C GLU A 112 24.60 -16.39 -31.31
N PRO A 113 25.18 -17.61 -31.37
CA PRO A 113 24.68 -18.72 -30.56
C PRO A 113 24.58 -18.38 -29.09
N TYR A 114 25.59 -17.75 -28.52
CA TYR A 114 25.60 -17.36 -27.10
C TYR A 114 24.51 -16.36 -26.76
N TYR A 115 24.27 -15.40 -27.66
CA TYR A 115 23.20 -14.42 -27.48
C TYR A 115 21.82 -15.07 -27.48
N TYR A 116 21.48 -15.87 -28.54
CA TYR A 116 20.13 -16.45 -28.65
C TYR A 116 19.86 -17.55 -27.62
N ILE A 117 20.85 -18.33 -27.22
CA ILE A 117 20.73 -19.29 -26.11
C ILE A 117 20.45 -18.53 -24.81
N GLY A 118 21.25 -17.50 -24.52
CA GLY A 118 21.13 -16.71 -23.32
C GLY A 118 19.79 -15.93 -23.27
N PHE A 119 19.39 -15.35 -24.40
CA PHE A 119 18.09 -14.68 -24.54
C PHE A 119 16.94 -15.64 -24.29
N ASN A 120 16.94 -16.84 -24.88
CA ASN A 120 15.88 -17.83 -24.66
C ASN A 120 15.79 -18.26 -23.20
N PHE A 121 16.93 -18.51 -22.53
CA PHE A 121 16.92 -18.83 -21.10
C PHE A 121 16.44 -17.65 -20.22
N TYR A 122 16.70 -16.41 -20.64
CA TYR A 122 16.20 -15.22 -19.99
C TYR A 122 14.66 -15.12 -20.07
N GLU A 123 14.08 -15.38 -21.25
CA GLU A 123 12.64 -15.43 -21.45
C GLU A 123 11.96 -16.57 -20.65
N GLU A 124 12.68 -17.69 -20.47
CA GLU A 124 12.24 -18.82 -19.66
C GLU A 124 12.49 -18.62 -18.13
N THR A 125 12.94 -17.43 -17.70
CA THR A 125 13.30 -17.13 -16.30
C THR A 125 14.37 -18.05 -15.69
N LYS A 126 15.13 -18.77 -16.54
CA LYS A 126 16.27 -19.61 -16.14
C LYS A 126 17.53 -18.77 -15.96
N ASN A 127 17.53 -17.91 -14.97
CA ASN A 127 18.50 -16.83 -14.79
C ASN A 127 19.96 -17.29 -14.79
N ASP A 128 20.31 -18.38 -14.10
CA ASP A 128 21.70 -18.87 -14.05
C ASP A 128 22.20 -19.27 -15.42
N SER A 129 21.37 -19.95 -16.22
CA SER A 129 21.69 -20.33 -17.60
C SER A 129 21.78 -19.11 -18.50
N ALA A 130 20.84 -18.17 -18.39
CA ALA A 130 20.85 -16.91 -19.12
C ALA A 130 22.14 -16.13 -18.85
N ILE A 131 22.49 -15.92 -17.58
CA ILE A 131 23.71 -15.22 -17.17
C ILE A 131 24.94 -15.91 -17.76
N LYS A 132 25.02 -17.26 -17.69
CA LYS A 132 26.12 -18.03 -18.21
C LYS A 132 26.36 -17.74 -19.69
N TYR A 133 25.36 -17.90 -20.53
CA TYR A 133 25.52 -17.76 -21.99
C TYR A 133 25.64 -16.30 -22.42
N LEU A 134 24.90 -15.38 -21.83
CA LEU A 134 25.02 -13.93 -22.10
C LEU A 134 26.41 -13.40 -21.69
N GLN A 135 26.99 -13.90 -20.58
CA GLN A 135 28.37 -13.55 -20.23
C GLN A 135 29.38 -14.08 -21.22
N GLN A 136 29.17 -15.29 -21.82
CA GLN A 136 30.01 -15.80 -22.88
C GLN A 136 29.88 -14.93 -24.14
N PHE A 137 28.67 -14.48 -24.47
CA PHE A 137 28.47 -13.53 -25.58
C PHE A 137 29.22 -12.21 -25.34
N VAL A 138 29.10 -11.60 -24.18
CA VAL A 138 29.78 -10.34 -23.82
C VAL A 138 31.30 -10.48 -23.83
N LYS A 139 31.83 -11.67 -23.52
CA LYS A 139 33.26 -11.98 -23.51
C LYS A 139 33.79 -12.51 -24.83
N PHE A 140 32.91 -12.75 -25.83
CA PHE A 140 33.31 -13.28 -27.12
C PHE A 140 34.27 -12.32 -27.80
N LYS A 141 35.42 -12.86 -28.25
CA LYS A 141 36.45 -12.13 -29.01
C LYS A 141 37.02 -13.00 -30.09
N ASP A 142 37.06 -12.50 -31.28
CA ASP A 142 37.69 -13.10 -32.44
C ASP A 142 38.21 -11.97 -33.34
N ASP A 143 39.27 -12.24 -34.11
CA ASP A 143 39.86 -11.26 -35.03
C ASP A 143 39.12 -11.22 -36.38
N ASP A 144 38.24 -12.17 -36.65
CA ASP A 144 37.40 -12.22 -37.84
C ASP A 144 36.04 -11.54 -37.58
N ASP A 145 35.84 -10.38 -38.18
CA ASP A 145 34.59 -9.60 -38.06
C ASP A 145 33.35 -10.35 -38.57
N LYS A 146 33.54 -11.37 -39.45
CA LYS A 146 32.42 -12.19 -39.93
C LYS A 146 31.82 -13.11 -38.88
N LYS A 147 32.48 -13.26 -37.74
CA LYS A 147 31.97 -14.00 -36.56
C LYS A 147 31.10 -13.18 -35.63
N TYR A 148 30.82 -11.93 -35.98
CA TYR A 148 29.92 -11.06 -35.26
C TYR A 148 28.66 -10.80 -36.06
N ALA A 149 27.50 -10.70 -35.37
CA ALA A 149 26.24 -10.32 -35.98
C ALA A 149 26.28 -8.85 -36.46
N LYS A 150 25.51 -8.52 -37.50
CA LYS A 150 25.38 -7.12 -37.96
C LYS A 150 24.85 -6.20 -36.86
N GLU A 151 24.00 -6.72 -35.97
CA GLU A 151 23.39 -5.99 -34.84
C GLU A 151 24.17 -6.20 -33.52
N TYR A 152 25.46 -6.58 -33.61
CA TYR A 152 26.25 -7.00 -32.45
C TYR A 152 26.24 -5.95 -31.31
N GLU A 153 26.43 -4.67 -31.61
CA GLU A 153 26.44 -3.61 -30.60
C GLU A 153 25.10 -3.48 -29.87
N GLY A 154 23.98 -3.55 -30.59
CA GLY A 154 22.64 -3.58 -29.99
C GLY A 154 22.43 -4.81 -29.12
N GLN A 155 22.84 -5.99 -29.61
CA GLN A 155 22.77 -7.22 -28.84
C GLN A 155 23.67 -7.17 -27.59
N LEU A 156 24.83 -6.52 -27.67
CA LEU A 156 25.76 -6.36 -26.56
C LEU A 156 25.16 -5.50 -25.45
N TYR A 157 24.51 -4.42 -25.81
CA TYR A 157 23.75 -3.58 -24.85
C TYR A 157 22.63 -4.39 -24.19
N GLN A 158 21.80 -5.06 -24.97
CA GLN A 158 20.71 -5.90 -24.47
C GLN A 158 21.21 -7.02 -23.55
N ALA A 159 22.28 -7.72 -23.94
CA ALA A 159 22.86 -8.78 -23.13
C ALA A 159 23.36 -8.28 -21.76
N LYS A 160 23.97 -7.09 -21.72
CA LYS A 160 24.42 -6.48 -20.46
C LYS A 160 23.23 -6.14 -19.54
N GLU A 161 22.17 -5.58 -20.09
CA GLU A 161 20.96 -5.29 -19.31
C GLU A 161 20.27 -6.59 -18.83
N MET A 162 20.09 -7.59 -19.70
CA MET A 162 19.54 -8.88 -19.30
C MET A 162 20.36 -9.56 -18.18
N ILE A 163 21.71 -9.51 -18.25
CA ILE A 163 22.56 -10.03 -17.17
C ILE A 163 22.32 -9.27 -15.85
N LYS A 164 22.20 -7.97 -15.90
CA LYS A 164 21.95 -7.13 -14.73
C LYS A 164 20.61 -7.49 -14.10
N TYR A 165 19.55 -7.62 -14.90
CA TYR A 165 18.21 -7.99 -14.44
C TYR A 165 18.17 -9.42 -13.89
N ALA A 166 18.71 -10.41 -14.63
CA ALA A 166 18.76 -11.79 -14.21
C ALA A 166 19.51 -11.99 -12.86
N LYS A 167 20.60 -11.23 -12.65
CA LYS A 167 21.32 -11.24 -11.36
C LYS A 167 20.48 -10.69 -10.22
N LYS A 168 19.87 -9.53 -10.43
CA LYS A 168 18.99 -8.92 -9.42
C LYS A 168 17.82 -9.83 -9.05
N GLU A 169 17.15 -10.41 -10.06
CA GLU A 169 16.07 -11.37 -9.85
C GLU A 169 16.53 -12.62 -9.10
N SER A 170 17.69 -13.17 -9.45
CA SER A 170 18.29 -14.29 -8.70
C SER A 170 18.60 -13.93 -7.25
N GLU A 171 19.04 -12.70 -6.97
CA GLU A 171 19.29 -12.22 -5.61
C GLU A 171 17.99 -12.07 -4.82
N LEU A 172 16.94 -11.54 -5.44
CA LEU A 172 15.61 -11.46 -4.81
C LEU A 172 15.05 -12.86 -4.53
N LYS A 173 15.13 -13.81 -5.47
CA LYS A 173 14.66 -15.20 -5.29
C LYS A 173 15.41 -15.96 -4.18
N LYS A 174 16.63 -15.56 -3.83
CA LYS A 174 17.38 -16.12 -2.70
C LYS A 174 16.88 -15.61 -1.34
N LYS A 175 16.25 -14.45 -1.31
CA LYS A 175 15.65 -13.88 -0.09
C LYS A 175 14.21 -14.39 0.08
N ILE A 176 14.07 -15.66 0.43
CA ILE A 176 12.77 -16.27 0.66
C ILE A 176 12.19 -15.73 1.97
N VAL A 177 10.98 -15.18 1.90
CA VAL A 177 10.22 -14.72 3.08
C VAL A 177 9.23 -15.78 3.54
N PRO A 178 8.87 -15.83 4.84
CA PRO A 178 7.82 -16.71 5.33
C PRO A 178 6.49 -16.42 4.62
N PHE A 179 5.89 -17.45 4.02
CA PHE A 179 4.63 -17.32 3.28
C PHE A 179 3.85 -18.63 3.31
N ALA A 180 2.73 -18.63 4.01
CA ALA A 180 1.84 -19.79 4.14
C ALA A 180 0.37 -19.35 3.96
N PRO A 181 -0.04 -18.97 2.73
CA PRO A 181 -1.36 -18.43 2.47
C PRO A 181 -2.45 -19.48 2.66
N LYS A 182 -3.62 -19.01 3.12
CA LYS A 182 -4.84 -19.80 3.27
C LYS A 182 -5.97 -19.05 2.60
N VAL A 183 -6.83 -19.78 1.91
CA VAL A 183 -8.06 -19.21 1.35
C VAL A 183 -8.93 -18.69 2.49
N VAL A 184 -9.45 -17.48 2.34
CA VAL A 184 -10.42 -16.89 3.28
C VAL A 184 -11.78 -17.56 3.04
N THR A 185 -12.05 -18.58 3.84
CA THR A 185 -13.32 -19.31 3.77
C THR A 185 -14.49 -18.39 4.08
N GLY A 186 -15.61 -18.60 3.40
CA GLY A 186 -16.78 -17.73 3.45
C GLY A 186 -16.78 -16.73 2.30
N VAL A 187 -15.78 -15.84 2.20
CA VAL A 187 -15.69 -14.88 1.09
C VAL A 187 -15.43 -15.60 -0.22
N SER A 188 -14.40 -16.46 -0.28
CA SER A 188 -14.04 -17.20 -1.48
C SER A 188 -15.04 -18.32 -1.79
N THR A 189 -15.51 -18.38 -3.05
CA THR A 189 -16.49 -19.34 -3.53
C THR A 189 -16.04 -19.98 -4.87
N LYS A 190 -16.93 -20.62 -5.59
CA LYS A 190 -16.62 -21.16 -6.92
C LYS A 190 -16.59 -20.10 -8.04
N THR A 191 -16.97 -18.87 -7.72
CA THR A 191 -16.92 -17.72 -8.62
C THR A 191 -15.67 -16.89 -8.35
N ASP A 192 -15.45 -15.84 -9.12
CA ASP A 192 -14.31 -14.94 -8.92
C ASP A 192 -14.64 -13.89 -7.87
N GLU A 193 -13.79 -13.77 -6.85
CA GLU A 193 -13.83 -12.71 -5.85
C GLU A 193 -12.52 -11.89 -5.87
N TYR A 194 -12.63 -10.56 -5.93
CA TYR A 194 -11.49 -9.65 -6.02
C TYR A 194 -11.80 -8.24 -5.48
N LEU A 195 -10.79 -7.38 -5.44
CA LEU A 195 -10.85 -6.01 -4.91
C LEU A 195 -11.42 -5.97 -3.48
N ALA A 196 -11.00 -6.95 -2.65
CA ALA A 196 -11.46 -7.03 -1.28
C ALA A 196 -10.82 -5.95 -0.40
N TYR A 197 -11.59 -5.48 0.58
CA TYR A 197 -11.15 -4.59 1.64
C TYR A 197 -11.85 -4.96 2.96
N ILE A 198 -11.09 -5.05 4.05
CA ILE A 198 -11.64 -5.35 5.37
C ILE A 198 -11.76 -4.06 6.17
N SER A 199 -12.92 -3.84 6.81
CA SER A 199 -13.16 -2.68 7.64
C SER A 199 -12.16 -2.57 8.79
N PRO A 200 -11.84 -1.36 9.27
CA PRO A 200 -10.85 -1.16 10.34
C PRO A 200 -11.17 -1.87 11.65
N ASP A 201 -12.44 -2.13 11.94
CA ASP A 201 -12.89 -2.91 13.10
C ASP A 201 -12.85 -4.44 12.86
N ASP A 202 -12.34 -4.86 11.70
CA ASP A 202 -12.16 -6.26 11.29
C ASP A 202 -13.47 -7.07 11.18
N LYS A 203 -14.63 -6.40 11.07
CA LYS A 203 -15.95 -7.05 11.06
C LYS A 203 -16.55 -7.25 9.69
N LEU A 204 -16.28 -6.35 8.76
CA LEU A 204 -16.85 -6.34 7.42
C LEU A 204 -15.76 -6.61 6.38
N CYS A 205 -16.08 -7.41 5.37
CA CYS A 205 -15.28 -7.55 4.17
C CYS A 205 -16.12 -7.10 2.97
N PHE A 206 -15.70 -6.03 2.31
CA PHE A 206 -16.26 -5.56 1.05
C PHE A 206 -15.46 -6.17 -0.10
N PHE A 207 -16.11 -6.62 -1.15
CA PHE A 207 -15.44 -7.23 -2.31
C PHE A 207 -16.33 -7.25 -3.54
N THR A 208 -15.76 -7.49 -4.70
CA THR A 208 -16.49 -7.69 -5.95
C THR A 208 -16.57 -9.19 -6.25
N ARG A 209 -17.76 -9.68 -6.59
CA ARG A 209 -18.00 -11.07 -7.00
C ARG A 209 -18.61 -11.13 -8.39
N LYS A 210 -18.04 -11.95 -9.28
CA LYS A 210 -18.66 -12.30 -10.54
C LYS A 210 -19.75 -13.33 -10.35
N VAL A 211 -20.94 -13.07 -10.85
CA VAL A 211 -22.06 -13.98 -10.81
C VAL A 211 -22.60 -14.21 -12.22
N PRO A 212 -23.02 -15.44 -12.58
CA PRO A 212 -23.65 -15.70 -13.88
C PRO A 212 -24.95 -14.88 -14.05
N LEU A 213 -25.16 -14.31 -15.23
CA LEU A 213 -26.41 -13.67 -15.58
C LEU A 213 -27.52 -14.72 -15.61
N LYS A 214 -28.51 -14.61 -14.74
CA LYS A 214 -29.72 -15.40 -14.77
C LYS A 214 -30.75 -14.62 -15.57
N SER A 215 -31.18 -15.15 -16.72
CA SER A 215 -32.36 -14.62 -17.42
C SER A 215 -33.60 -14.80 -16.55
N MET A 216 -34.25 -13.69 -16.20
CA MET A 216 -35.53 -13.75 -15.45
C MET A 216 -36.71 -14.36 -16.24
N ASN A 217 -36.63 -14.48 -17.56
CA ASN A 217 -37.81 -14.81 -18.39
C ASN A 217 -37.58 -15.77 -19.57
N THR A 218 -36.44 -16.43 -19.70
CA THR A 218 -36.25 -17.40 -20.80
C THR A 218 -35.50 -18.65 -20.34
N VAL A 219 -35.86 -19.80 -20.91
CA VAL A 219 -35.26 -21.14 -20.69
C VAL A 219 -33.81 -21.23 -21.21
N LYS A 220 -33.29 -20.21 -21.84
CA LYS A 220 -31.89 -20.13 -22.33
C LYS A 220 -31.07 -19.30 -21.37
N ALA A 221 -29.99 -19.90 -20.83
CA ALA A 221 -28.93 -19.15 -20.18
C ALA A 221 -28.40 -18.10 -21.19
N ILE A 222 -28.37 -16.84 -20.78
CA ILE A 222 -27.64 -15.81 -21.51
C ILE A 222 -26.18 -15.98 -21.07
N ASP A 223 -25.29 -16.24 -22.03
CA ASP A 223 -23.85 -16.24 -21.77
C ASP A 223 -23.41 -14.83 -21.34
N GLY A 224 -23.06 -14.68 -20.08
CA GLY A 224 -22.58 -13.44 -19.50
C GLY A 224 -22.45 -13.53 -17.99
N GLU A 225 -21.55 -12.72 -17.46
CA GLU A 225 -21.31 -12.56 -16.02
C GLU A 225 -21.58 -11.11 -15.62
N ARG A 226 -22.04 -10.91 -14.39
CA ARG A 226 -22.22 -9.59 -13.79
C ARG A 226 -21.33 -9.48 -12.55
N GLU A 227 -20.73 -8.33 -12.37
CA GLU A 227 -20.01 -7.99 -11.14
C GLU A 227 -20.99 -7.40 -10.11
N LEU A 228 -20.98 -7.95 -8.90
CA LEU A 228 -21.75 -7.44 -7.78
C LEU A 228 -20.81 -6.95 -6.68
N PHE A 229 -21.11 -5.79 -6.13
CA PHE A 229 -20.46 -5.29 -4.94
C PHE A 229 -21.08 -5.99 -3.72
N MET A 230 -20.25 -6.69 -2.96
CA MET A 230 -20.65 -7.60 -1.90
C MET A 230 -20.15 -7.12 -0.55
N VAL A 231 -20.83 -7.52 0.52
CA VAL A 231 -20.36 -7.38 1.89
C VAL A 231 -20.52 -8.70 2.63
N ALA A 232 -19.47 -9.14 3.32
CA ALA A 232 -19.48 -10.29 4.21
C ALA A 232 -19.24 -9.83 5.65
N ASN A 233 -19.92 -10.49 6.59
CA ASN A 233 -19.79 -10.25 8.02
C ASN A 233 -18.92 -11.32 8.66
N ARG A 234 -18.03 -10.92 9.56
CA ARG A 234 -17.21 -11.83 10.37
C ARG A 234 -17.94 -12.18 11.65
N ASP A 235 -18.03 -13.46 11.96
CA ASP A 235 -18.64 -13.94 13.19
C ASP A 235 -17.68 -13.86 14.39
N ASN A 236 -18.16 -14.22 15.57
CA ASN A 236 -17.37 -14.22 16.81
C ASN A 236 -16.25 -15.26 16.83
N THR A 237 -16.21 -16.18 15.89
CA THR A 237 -15.12 -17.17 15.71
C THR A 237 -14.03 -16.65 14.78
N GLY A 238 -14.22 -15.50 14.17
CA GLY A 238 -13.29 -14.89 13.24
C GLY A 238 -13.48 -15.32 11.77
N VAL A 239 -14.60 -16.00 11.45
CA VAL A 239 -14.88 -16.50 10.10
C VAL A 239 -15.89 -15.58 9.41
N PHE A 240 -15.62 -15.25 8.15
CA PHE A 240 -16.57 -14.52 7.31
C PHE A 240 -17.69 -15.44 6.80
N ASN A 241 -18.89 -14.89 6.71
CA ASN A 241 -19.96 -15.55 5.95
C ASN A 241 -19.71 -15.44 4.43
N SER A 242 -20.60 -16.06 3.62
CA SER A 242 -20.45 -16.04 2.15
C SER A 242 -20.67 -14.67 1.50
N GLY A 243 -21.02 -13.66 2.30
CA GLY A 243 -21.38 -12.34 1.82
C GLY A 243 -22.71 -12.30 1.08
N GLU A 244 -23.26 -11.12 1.01
CA GLU A 244 -24.47 -10.80 0.26
C GLU A 244 -24.23 -9.55 -0.60
N ALA A 245 -25.01 -9.38 -1.65
CA ALA A 245 -24.95 -8.18 -2.46
C ALA A 245 -25.36 -6.98 -1.61
N MET A 246 -24.58 -5.92 -1.65
CA MET A 246 -24.91 -4.69 -0.93
C MET A 246 -26.27 -4.15 -1.37
N SER A 247 -27.06 -3.76 -0.40
CA SER A 247 -28.42 -3.21 -0.60
C SER A 247 -28.37 -1.86 -1.34
N PRO A 248 -29.47 -1.42 -1.95
CA PRO A 248 -29.55 -0.08 -2.51
C PRO A 248 -29.01 0.98 -1.54
N PRO A 249 -28.30 1.99 -2.09
CA PRO A 249 -28.19 2.38 -3.51
C PRO A 249 -27.14 1.62 -4.37
N PHE A 250 -26.44 0.65 -3.79
CA PHE A 250 -25.48 -0.17 -4.52
C PHE A 250 -26.16 -1.19 -5.42
N ASN A 251 -25.46 -1.66 -6.46
CA ASN A 251 -25.93 -2.70 -7.37
C ASN A 251 -27.26 -2.39 -8.11
N THR A 252 -27.71 -1.13 -8.09
CA THR A 252 -29.00 -0.72 -8.69
C THR A 252 -28.92 -0.48 -10.19
N THR A 253 -27.70 -0.29 -10.72
CA THR A 253 -27.41 -0.09 -12.13
C THR A 253 -26.55 -1.25 -12.66
N GLU A 254 -26.30 -1.26 -13.98
CA GLU A 254 -25.36 -2.22 -14.60
C GLU A 254 -23.89 -1.79 -14.46
N ASP A 255 -23.63 -0.67 -13.79
CA ASP A 255 -22.28 -0.14 -13.58
C ASP A 255 -21.50 -1.06 -12.64
N ASN A 256 -20.23 -1.33 -12.96
CA ASN A 256 -19.36 -2.12 -12.14
C ASN A 256 -18.86 -1.30 -10.94
N GLN A 257 -19.01 -1.83 -9.74
CA GLN A 257 -18.64 -1.21 -8.47
C GLN A 257 -17.64 -2.09 -7.73
N GLY A 258 -16.61 -1.45 -7.13
CA GLY A 258 -15.60 -2.19 -6.35
C GLY A 258 -14.39 -1.34 -6.00
N GLY A 259 -13.31 -1.98 -5.52
CA GLY A 259 -12.08 -1.30 -5.16
C GLY A 259 -12.32 -0.19 -4.15
N CYS A 260 -12.72 -0.54 -2.94
CA CYS A 260 -13.20 0.40 -1.94
C CYS A 260 -12.24 0.61 -0.78
N THR A 261 -12.50 1.65 -0.01
CA THR A 261 -11.97 1.91 1.34
C THR A 261 -13.08 2.51 2.19
N ILE A 262 -13.06 2.23 3.49
CA ILE A 262 -14.04 2.79 4.43
C ILE A 262 -13.34 3.59 5.52
N SER A 263 -13.98 4.67 5.99
CA SER A 263 -13.45 5.44 7.11
C SER A 263 -13.34 4.60 8.39
N ILE A 264 -12.47 5.03 9.30
CA ILE A 264 -12.15 4.28 10.53
C ILE A 264 -13.40 4.03 11.41
N ASP A 265 -14.40 4.89 11.32
CA ASP A 265 -15.69 4.80 12.03
C ASP A 265 -16.77 4.03 11.26
N ASN A 266 -16.43 3.44 10.12
CA ASN A 266 -17.33 2.74 9.20
C ASN A 266 -18.47 3.60 8.62
N LYS A 267 -18.32 4.93 8.63
CA LYS A 267 -19.36 5.85 8.15
C LYS A 267 -19.29 6.18 6.68
N PHE A 268 -18.10 6.35 6.12
CA PHE A 268 -17.92 6.78 4.73
C PHE A 268 -17.24 5.70 3.92
N LEU A 269 -17.98 5.12 2.98
CA LEU A 269 -17.45 4.15 2.02
C LEU A 269 -17.11 4.87 0.71
N TYR A 270 -15.82 4.90 0.38
CA TYR A 270 -15.30 5.38 -0.90
C TYR A 270 -15.04 4.17 -1.80
N PHE A 271 -15.48 4.22 -3.05
CA PHE A 271 -15.33 3.10 -3.98
C PHE A 271 -15.26 3.58 -5.41
N ALA A 272 -14.68 2.76 -6.27
CA ALA A 272 -14.63 3.00 -7.70
C ALA A 272 -15.90 2.49 -8.39
N MET A 273 -16.42 3.26 -9.33
CA MET A 273 -17.53 2.85 -10.20
C MET A 273 -17.22 3.19 -11.65
N SER A 274 -17.31 2.16 -12.50
CA SER A 274 -17.11 2.28 -13.94
C SER A 274 -18.44 2.46 -14.64
N ARG A 275 -18.60 3.59 -15.36
CA ARG A 275 -19.85 3.97 -16.01
C ARG A 275 -19.62 4.39 -17.46
N PHE A 276 -20.56 4.02 -18.33
CA PHE A 276 -20.62 4.53 -19.70
C PHE A 276 -21.26 5.92 -19.73
N GLU A 277 -20.48 6.98 -19.82
CA GLU A 277 -20.96 8.36 -19.95
C GLU A 277 -20.87 8.83 -21.41
N GLY A 278 -21.66 8.20 -22.32
CA GLY A 278 -21.81 8.66 -23.72
C GLY A 278 -20.59 8.46 -24.63
N GLY A 279 -19.54 7.77 -24.18
CA GLY A 279 -18.32 7.45 -24.94
C GLY A 279 -18.25 5.98 -25.36
N SER A 280 -17.22 5.63 -26.14
CA SER A 280 -16.95 4.25 -26.55
C SER A 280 -16.27 3.40 -25.47
N GLN A 281 -15.74 4.01 -24.41
CA GLN A 281 -15.08 3.37 -23.29
C GLN A 281 -15.72 3.84 -21.98
N PRO A 282 -15.88 2.93 -20.98
CA PRO A 282 -16.36 3.32 -19.67
C PRO A 282 -15.31 4.19 -18.96
N ASN A 283 -15.74 5.30 -18.36
CA ASN A 283 -14.91 6.04 -17.42
C ASN A 283 -15.07 5.46 -16.01
N CYS A 284 -14.01 5.47 -15.22
CA CYS A 284 -14.03 5.05 -13.84
C CYS A 284 -13.74 6.24 -12.92
N ASP A 285 -14.65 6.48 -11.99
CA ASP A 285 -14.59 7.55 -11.03
C ASP A 285 -14.70 7.02 -9.60
N ILE A 286 -14.25 7.83 -8.63
CA ILE A 286 -14.40 7.52 -7.21
C ILE A 286 -15.67 8.16 -6.68
N TYR A 287 -16.47 7.37 -5.99
CA TYR A 287 -17.74 7.73 -5.38
C TYR A 287 -17.70 7.55 -3.87
N VAL A 288 -18.67 8.14 -3.20
CA VAL A 288 -18.86 8.00 -1.75
C VAL A 288 -20.32 7.78 -1.42
N SER A 289 -20.57 6.94 -0.41
CA SER A 289 -21.85 6.82 0.28
C SER A 289 -21.61 6.87 1.79
N GLN A 290 -22.52 7.48 2.51
CA GLN A 290 -22.48 7.59 3.97
C GLN A 290 -23.42 6.56 4.58
N ASN A 291 -22.95 5.84 5.59
CA ASN A 291 -23.75 4.96 6.42
C ASN A 291 -24.29 5.72 7.64
N ASP A 292 -25.59 5.71 7.81
CA ASP A 292 -26.26 6.21 9.00
C ASP A 292 -27.20 5.12 9.55
N GLU A 293 -26.81 4.54 10.70
CA GLU A 293 -27.51 3.44 11.37
C GLU A 293 -27.92 2.31 10.42
N ASP A 294 -26.95 1.74 9.70
CA ASP A 294 -27.11 0.66 8.71
C ASP A 294 -27.87 1.03 7.43
N THR A 295 -28.13 2.31 7.21
CA THR A 295 -28.73 2.84 5.98
C THR A 295 -27.70 3.64 5.18
N TRP A 296 -27.47 3.27 3.93
CA TRP A 296 -26.55 3.96 3.04
C TRP A 296 -27.25 5.13 2.31
N SER A 297 -26.59 6.28 2.30
CA SER A 297 -27.02 7.45 1.53
C SER A 297 -26.91 7.20 0.03
N GLU A 298 -27.58 8.04 -0.78
CA GLU A 298 -27.38 8.08 -2.23
C GLU A 298 -25.89 8.21 -2.58
N ILE A 299 -25.48 7.48 -3.63
CA ILE A 299 -24.11 7.48 -4.13
C ILE A 299 -23.81 8.81 -4.83
N SER A 300 -22.71 9.45 -4.47
CA SER A 300 -22.29 10.71 -5.07
C SER A 300 -20.80 10.68 -5.45
N LYS A 301 -20.44 11.38 -6.55
CA LYS A 301 -19.02 11.60 -6.92
C LYS A 301 -18.34 12.43 -5.82
N ILE A 302 -17.09 12.10 -5.48
CA ILE A 302 -16.37 12.81 -4.41
C ILE A 302 -15.93 14.24 -4.79
N GLY A 303 -16.15 14.65 -6.01
CA GLY A 303 -15.94 16.01 -6.50
C GLY A 303 -15.04 16.10 -7.73
N ALA A 304 -15.23 17.17 -8.50
CA ALA A 304 -14.53 17.43 -9.77
C ALA A 304 -13.02 17.66 -9.60
N ASN A 305 -12.54 17.97 -8.41
CA ASN A 305 -11.10 18.08 -8.17
C ASN A 305 -10.42 16.71 -8.26
N VAL A 306 -11.07 15.65 -7.79
CA VAL A 306 -10.52 14.29 -7.76
C VAL A 306 -10.85 13.55 -9.05
N ASN A 307 -12.15 13.46 -9.38
CA ASN A 307 -12.60 12.74 -10.55
C ASN A 307 -12.36 13.57 -11.83
N HIS A 308 -11.51 13.06 -12.69
CA HIS A 308 -11.22 13.72 -13.96
C HIS A 308 -12.23 13.26 -15.02
N PRO A 309 -12.84 14.17 -15.81
CA PRO A 309 -13.93 13.81 -16.71
C PRO A 309 -13.56 12.84 -17.85
N VAL A 310 -12.28 12.62 -18.11
CA VAL A 310 -11.79 11.81 -19.24
C VAL A 310 -10.90 10.65 -18.80
N TYR A 311 -10.21 10.79 -17.68
CA TYR A 311 -9.19 9.83 -17.22
C TYR A 311 -9.75 8.91 -16.15
N TRP A 312 -9.15 7.74 -16.06
CA TRP A 312 -9.50 6.69 -15.10
C TRP A 312 -8.99 7.03 -13.70
N ASP A 313 -9.90 7.14 -12.73
CA ASP A 313 -9.63 7.39 -11.33
C ASP A 313 -10.22 6.26 -10.49
N SER A 314 -9.40 5.46 -9.80
CA SER A 314 -9.86 4.22 -9.17
C SER A 314 -9.02 3.80 -7.97
N GLN A 315 -9.45 2.71 -7.32
CA GLN A 315 -8.73 2.03 -6.24
C GLN A 315 -8.35 2.97 -5.09
N PRO A 316 -9.33 3.68 -4.50
CA PRO A 316 -9.06 4.60 -3.40
C PRO A 316 -8.62 3.88 -2.14
N THR A 317 -7.74 4.52 -1.36
CA THR A 317 -7.42 4.14 0.02
C THR A 317 -7.31 5.38 0.88
N LEU A 318 -7.90 5.32 2.09
CA LEU A 318 -8.09 6.47 2.98
C LEU A 318 -7.17 6.37 4.19
N SER A 319 -6.50 7.46 4.54
CA SER A 319 -5.78 7.55 5.81
C SER A 319 -6.70 7.40 7.01
N SER A 320 -6.17 6.93 8.12
CA SER A 320 -6.96 6.67 9.33
C SER A 320 -7.64 7.92 9.93
N ASP A 321 -7.11 9.11 9.66
CA ASP A 321 -7.73 10.39 10.05
C ASP A 321 -8.84 10.86 9.09
N GLY A 322 -9.08 10.12 7.99
CA GLY A 322 -10.10 10.43 6.99
C GLY A 322 -9.82 11.66 6.13
N ASN A 323 -8.61 12.24 6.19
CA ASN A 323 -8.29 13.52 5.55
C ASN A 323 -7.34 13.41 4.36
N THR A 324 -6.73 12.24 4.12
CA THR A 324 -5.85 12.00 2.98
C THR A 324 -6.34 10.79 2.20
N LEU A 325 -6.57 10.96 0.90
CA LEU A 325 -6.98 9.92 -0.02
C LEU A 325 -5.85 9.67 -1.02
N TYR A 326 -5.47 8.42 -1.16
CA TYR A 326 -4.58 7.91 -2.21
C TYR A 326 -5.42 7.17 -3.23
N PHE A 327 -5.09 7.26 -4.49
CA PHE A 327 -5.79 6.54 -5.56
C PHE A 327 -4.92 6.41 -6.81
N ALA A 328 -5.27 5.50 -7.69
CA ALA A 328 -4.58 5.28 -8.96
C ALA A 328 -5.30 6.05 -10.08
N SER A 329 -4.52 6.67 -10.98
CA SER A 329 -5.05 7.46 -12.10
C SER A 329 -4.10 7.48 -13.30
N ASP A 330 -4.66 7.46 -14.51
CA ASP A 330 -3.92 7.60 -15.77
C ASP A 330 -3.91 9.04 -16.31
N ARG A 331 -4.22 10.03 -15.45
CA ARG A 331 -4.22 11.45 -15.81
C ARG A 331 -2.84 11.95 -16.26
N PRO A 332 -2.78 12.90 -17.21
CA PRO A 332 -1.52 13.42 -17.71
C PRO A 332 -0.71 14.16 -16.64
N GLY A 333 0.60 14.20 -16.84
CA GLY A 333 1.54 14.84 -15.92
C GLY A 333 2.07 13.91 -14.84
N GLY A 334 1.82 12.61 -14.95
CA GLY A 334 2.45 11.56 -14.16
C GLY A 334 3.85 11.19 -14.63
N TYR A 335 4.40 10.15 -14.03
CA TYR A 335 5.70 9.58 -14.40
C TYR A 335 5.57 8.47 -15.44
N GLY A 336 4.49 7.68 -15.35
CA GLY A 336 4.26 6.52 -16.19
C GLY A 336 2.88 6.46 -16.84
N GLY A 337 2.33 5.26 -16.94
CA GLY A 337 0.99 5.03 -17.48
C GLY A 337 -0.09 5.33 -16.44
N ILE A 338 -0.15 4.54 -15.37
CA ILE A 338 -1.01 4.75 -14.22
C ILE A 338 -0.13 5.07 -13.02
N ASP A 339 -0.39 6.19 -12.37
CA ASP A 339 0.35 6.65 -11.20
C ASP A 339 -0.55 6.71 -9.96
N ILE A 340 0.05 6.64 -8.77
CA ILE A 340 -0.63 6.92 -7.51
C ILE A 340 -0.65 8.44 -7.28
N TYR A 341 -1.83 8.98 -6.99
CA TYR A 341 -2.07 10.37 -6.63
C TYR A 341 -2.57 10.50 -5.21
N ILE A 342 -2.34 11.66 -4.62
CA ILE A 342 -2.69 11.99 -3.23
C ILE A 342 -3.51 13.26 -3.23
N THR A 343 -4.66 13.24 -2.58
CA THR A 343 -5.44 14.45 -2.28
C THR A 343 -5.72 14.58 -0.79
N LYS A 344 -5.85 15.82 -0.32
CA LYS A 344 -6.17 16.11 1.07
C LYS A 344 -7.49 16.87 1.16
N LYS A 345 -8.28 16.53 2.17
CA LYS A 345 -9.53 17.21 2.49
C LYS A 345 -9.26 18.54 3.19
N ASP A 346 -9.82 19.62 2.70
CA ASP A 346 -9.72 20.90 3.38
C ASP A 346 -10.43 20.83 4.76
N PRO A 347 -9.77 21.21 5.85
CA PRO A 347 -10.29 21.02 7.20
C PRO A 347 -11.55 21.86 7.50
N LYS A 348 -11.75 22.98 6.77
CA LYS A 348 -12.89 23.89 6.97
C LYS A 348 -14.06 23.55 6.06
N THR A 349 -13.80 23.41 4.76
CA THR A 349 -14.84 23.18 3.75
C THR A 349 -15.21 21.72 3.59
N LYS A 350 -14.36 20.79 4.08
CA LYS A 350 -14.48 19.33 3.91
C LYS A 350 -14.43 18.86 2.45
N ILE A 351 -14.02 19.73 1.53
CA ILE A 351 -13.89 19.44 0.11
C ILE A 351 -12.47 18.86 -0.16
N TRP A 352 -12.40 17.86 -1.01
CA TRP A 352 -11.13 17.31 -1.47
C TRP A 352 -10.38 18.31 -2.36
N GLY A 353 -9.10 18.51 -2.07
CA GLY A 353 -8.22 19.37 -2.85
C GLY A 353 -7.83 18.78 -4.19
N VAL A 354 -7.05 19.55 -4.97
CA VAL A 354 -6.50 19.07 -6.25
C VAL A 354 -5.45 17.97 -5.95
N PRO A 355 -5.57 16.80 -6.59
CA PRO A 355 -4.64 15.70 -6.41
C PRO A 355 -3.22 16.06 -6.86
N GLN A 356 -2.25 15.58 -6.11
CA GLN A 356 -0.83 15.68 -6.43
C GLN A 356 -0.28 14.30 -6.70
N ASN A 357 0.60 14.16 -7.68
CA ASN A 357 1.34 12.92 -7.92
C ASN A 357 2.15 12.54 -6.68
N ALA A 358 2.15 11.27 -6.30
CA ALA A 358 2.83 10.78 -5.09
C ALA A 358 4.37 10.86 -5.17
N GLY A 359 4.91 11.18 -6.33
CA GLY A 359 6.33 11.42 -6.55
C GLY A 359 7.14 10.18 -6.94
N PRO A 360 8.42 10.37 -7.32
CA PRO A 360 9.23 9.35 -7.98
C PRO A 360 9.75 8.23 -7.07
N LYS A 361 9.47 8.26 -5.77
CA LYS A 361 9.75 7.15 -4.85
C LYS A 361 8.65 6.10 -4.86
N ILE A 362 7.45 6.49 -5.26
CA ILE A 362 6.28 5.64 -5.40
C ILE A 362 6.04 5.34 -6.87
N ASN A 363 5.96 6.39 -7.71
CA ASN A 363 5.64 6.28 -9.13
C ASN A 363 6.90 6.15 -10.00
N THR A 364 6.78 5.38 -11.07
CA THR A 364 7.84 5.08 -12.04
C THR A 364 7.39 5.39 -13.46
N ASP A 365 8.18 5.02 -14.47
CA ASP A 365 7.76 5.05 -15.88
C ASP A 365 6.82 3.89 -16.26
N GLY A 366 6.50 3.00 -15.30
CA GLY A 366 5.54 1.91 -15.44
C GLY A 366 4.13 2.28 -15.01
N ASN A 367 3.47 1.34 -14.35
CA ASN A 367 2.15 1.52 -13.75
C ASN A 367 2.21 1.21 -12.25
N GLU A 368 1.61 2.06 -11.45
CA GLU A 368 1.41 1.86 -10.02
C GLU A 368 -0.09 1.78 -9.73
N LYS A 369 -0.52 0.69 -9.09
CA LYS A 369 -1.93 0.36 -8.84
C LYS A 369 -2.16 -0.13 -7.42
N THR A 370 -3.44 -0.27 -7.07
CA THR A 370 -3.92 -0.84 -5.80
C THR A 370 -3.18 -0.29 -4.56
N PRO A 371 -3.09 1.05 -4.40
CA PRO A 371 -2.51 1.59 -3.18
C PRO A 371 -3.32 1.17 -1.96
N PHE A 372 -2.64 0.85 -0.87
CA PHE A 372 -3.25 0.59 0.43
C PHE A 372 -2.42 1.29 1.52
N ILE A 373 -2.94 2.39 2.06
CA ILE A 373 -2.37 3.03 3.24
C ILE A 373 -2.88 2.34 4.50
N HIS A 374 -1.98 1.81 5.31
CA HIS A 374 -2.34 1.17 6.56
C HIS A 374 -2.85 2.19 7.60
N SER A 375 -3.55 1.71 8.63
CA SER A 375 -4.10 2.54 9.72
C SER A 375 -3.04 3.32 10.51
N ASP A 376 -1.75 2.98 10.40
CA ASP A 376 -0.63 3.77 10.92
C ASP A 376 -0.40 5.07 10.15
N SER A 377 -1.01 5.24 8.98
CA SER A 377 -0.85 6.38 8.04
C SER A 377 0.61 6.65 7.62
N GLU A 378 1.52 5.69 7.84
CA GLU A 378 2.95 5.78 7.57
C GLU A 378 3.46 4.70 6.63
N THR A 379 2.73 3.58 6.50
CA THR A 379 3.10 2.46 5.63
C THR A 379 2.10 2.35 4.48
N LEU A 380 2.58 2.51 3.26
CA LEU A 380 1.82 2.34 2.03
C LEU A 380 2.29 1.07 1.31
N TYR A 381 1.36 0.21 0.94
CA TYR A 381 1.58 -0.91 0.03
C TYR A 381 0.97 -0.57 -1.33
N PHE A 382 1.58 -1.04 -2.40
CA PHE A 382 1.09 -0.81 -3.76
C PHE A 382 1.67 -1.85 -4.72
N SER A 383 1.07 -2.00 -5.89
CA SER A 383 1.58 -2.87 -6.95
C SER A 383 2.19 -2.04 -8.06
N SER A 384 3.34 -2.46 -8.59
CA SER A 384 4.06 -1.76 -9.65
C SER A 384 4.70 -2.72 -10.65
N ASP A 385 4.66 -2.39 -11.95
CA ASP A 385 5.42 -3.04 -13.00
C ASP A 385 6.67 -2.24 -13.44
N GLY A 386 6.87 -1.06 -12.88
CA GLY A 386 8.02 -0.20 -13.16
C GLY A 386 9.14 -0.31 -12.13
N HIS A 387 8.83 -0.55 -10.85
CA HIS A 387 9.83 -0.91 -9.85
C HIS A 387 10.42 -2.29 -10.14
N PHE A 388 11.66 -2.51 -9.70
CA PHE A 388 12.34 -3.77 -9.95
C PHE A 388 11.70 -4.94 -9.18
N GLY A 389 11.18 -5.94 -9.91
CA GLY A 389 10.45 -7.09 -9.38
C GLY A 389 10.75 -8.39 -10.12
N PHE A 390 9.80 -9.35 -10.06
CA PHE A 390 9.93 -10.68 -10.63
C PHE A 390 9.29 -10.84 -12.02
N GLY A 391 8.30 -10.02 -12.33
CA GLY A 391 7.62 -10.24 -13.60
C GLY A 391 6.64 -9.16 -14.01
N GLY A 392 5.37 -9.40 -13.78
CA GLY A 392 4.29 -8.47 -14.04
C GLY A 392 4.24 -7.35 -13.02
N MET A 393 3.08 -7.09 -12.45
CA MET A 393 2.98 -6.21 -11.29
C MET A 393 3.43 -6.93 -10.03
N ASP A 394 4.35 -6.36 -9.30
CA ASP A 394 4.85 -6.83 -8.02
C ASP A 394 4.34 -5.93 -6.88
N ILE A 395 4.15 -6.49 -5.69
CA ILE A 395 3.78 -5.75 -4.48
C ILE A 395 5.02 -5.12 -3.87
N PHE A 396 4.92 -3.82 -3.58
CA PHE A 396 5.92 -3.03 -2.88
C PHE A 396 5.35 -2.44 -1.61
N LEU A 397 6.24 -2.13 -0.69
CA LEU A 397 5.93 -1.35 0.49
C LEU A 397 6.87 -0.16 0.59
N ILE A 398 6.35 0.96 1.08
CA ILE A 398 7.12 2.17 1.34
C ILE A 398 6.68 2.77 2.67
N ARG A 399 7.63 3.33 3.41
CA ARG A 399 7.37 3.93 4.73
C ARG A 399 7.74 5.39 4.76
N LYS A 400 7.14 6.13 5.67
CA LYS A 400 7.57 7.49 6.01
C LYS A 400 8.68 7.44 7.06
N ASN A 401 9.64 8.37 6.94
CA ASN A 401 10.61 8.63 7.99
C ASN A 401 10.01 9.52 9.10
N ASP A 402 10.80 9.81 10.15
CA ASP A 402 10.36 10.67 11.28
C ASP A 402 10.01 12.11 10.87
N LYS A 403 10.32 12.54 9.64
CA LYS A 403 9.92 13.83 9.08
C LYS A 403 8.63 13.75 8.25
N GLY A 404 8.02 12.57 8.14
CA GLY A 404 6.82 12.33 7.34
C GLY A 404 7.09 12.22 5.84
N GLU A 405 8.35 12.06 5.41
CA GLU A 405 8.74 11.91 4.01
C GLU A 405 8.83 10.43 3.64
N TRP A 406 8.34 10.05 2.46
CA TRP A 406 8.50 8.70 1.93
C TRP A 406 9.98 8.35 1.73
N ILE A 407 10.40 7.16 2.19
CA ILE A 407 11.72 6.58 1.93
C ILE A 407 11.73 5.80 0.61
N GLU A 408 12.63 4.85 0.43
CA GLU A 408 12.65 4.03 -0.79
C GLU A 408 11.61 2.91 -0.74
N ALA A 409 11.01 2.58 -1.89
CA ALA A 409 10.10 1.44 -2.02
C ALA A 409 10.88 0.12 -1.96
N GLU A 410 10.35 -0.84 -1.24
CA GLU A 410 10.92 -2.17 -1.04
C GLU A 410 9.99 -3.23 -1.64
N ASN A 411 10.54 -4.15 -2.45
CA ASN A 411 9.81 -5.33 -2.92
C ASN A 411 9.48 -6.23 -1.72
N ILE A 412 8.22 -6.64 -1.58
CA ILE A 412 7.76 -7.43 -0.42
C ILE A 412 8.37 -8.84 -0.37
N GLY A 413 8.98 -9.32 -1.46
CA GLY A 413 9.80 -10.53 -1.52
C GLY A 413 9.10 -11.77 -2.07
N TYR A 414 9.94 -12.77 -2.40
CA TYR A 414 9.52 -14.07 -2.90
C TYR A 414 9.19 -15.01 -1.72
N PRO A 415 8.12 -15.82 -1.75
CA PRO A 415 7.21 -16.06 -2.87
C PRO A 415 5.88 -15.27 -2.80
N ILE A 416 5.81 -14.15 -2.07
CA ILE A 416 4.63 -13.27 -2.10
C ILE A 416 4.50 -12.70 -3.50
N ASN A 417 5.59 -12.10 -4.01
CA ASN A 417 5.71 -11.69 -5.40
C ASN A 417 6.20 -12.86 -6.28
N THR A 418 5.66 -12.94 -7.49
CA THR A 418 5.90 -14.02 -8.46
C THR A 418 6.17 -13.44 -9.86
N GLU A 419 6.22 -14.30 -10.87
CA GLU A 419 6.43 -13.91 -12.28
C GLU A 419 5.15 -13.39 -12.97
N VAL A 420 3.98 -13.52 -12.30
CA VAL A 420 2.69 -13.01 -12.78
C VAL A 420 2.32 -11.73 -12.03
N ASP A 421 1.17 -11.15 -12.37
CA ASP A 421 0.66 -9.97 -11.68
C ASP A 421 0.26 -10.30 -10.24
N ASP A 422 0.91 -9.65 -9.29
CA ASP A 422 0.60 -9.67 -7.86
C ASP A 422 0.01 -8.31 -7.47
N VAL A 423 -1.30 -8.29 -7.20
CA VAL A 423 -2.06 -7.06 -7.01
C VAL A 423 -3.04 -7.15 -5.84
N GLY A 424 -3.51 -5.99 -5.35
CA GLY A 424 -4.57 -5.93 -4.36
C GLY A 424 -4.18 -6.43 -2.97
N PHE A 425 -2.93 -6.21 -2.59
CA PHE A 425 -2.42 -6.55 -1.26
C PHE A 425 -2.84 -5.50 -0.23
N PHE A 426 -3.32 -5.96 0.93
CA PHE A 426 -3.59 -5.10 2.08
C PHE A 426 -3.30 -5.82 3.40
N VAL A 427 -3.16 -5.07 4.47
CA VAL A 427 -2.84 -5.58 5.81
C VAL A 427 -3.95 -5.22 6.78
N SER A 428 -4.39 -6.20 7.58
CA SER A 428 -5.35 -5.96 8.66
C SER A 428 -4.82 -4.95 9.68
N THR A 429 -5.75 -4.31 10.39
CA THR A 429 -5.45 -3.39 11.49
C THR A 429 -4.68 -4.03 12.65
N ASP A 430 -4.61 -5.38 12.70
CA ASP A 430 -3.75 -6.13 13.61
C ASP A 430 -2.24 -6.00 13.30
N SER A 431 -1.90 -5.38 12.16
CA SER A 431 -0.55 -5.22 11.62
C SER A 431 0.20 -6.53 11.32
N LYS A 432 -0.47 -7.67 11.34
CA LYS A 432 0.13 -9.01 11.23
C LYS A 432 -0.43 -9.85 10.10
N THR A 433 -1.71 -9.68 9.78
CA THR A 433 -2.39 -10.47 8.76
C THR A 433 -2.39 -9.73 7.44
N GLY A 434 -1.66 -10.26 6.45
CA GLY A 434 -1.71 -9.81 5.07
C GLY A 434 -2.80 -10.53 4.30
N TYR A 435 -3.46 -9.80 3.39
CA TYR A 435 -4.48 -10.30 2.47
C TYR A 435 -4.11 -9.96 1.03
N PHE A 436 -4.46 -10.82 0.10
CA PHE A 436 -4.32 -10.58 -1.33
C PHE A 436 -5.31 -11.47 -2.09
N PHE A 437 -5.59 -11.12 -3.33
CA PHE A 437 -6.37 -12.00 -4.20
C PHE A 437 -5.49 -12.50 -5.34
N SER A 438 -5.71 -13.75 -5.71
CA SER A 438 -4.91 -14.40 -6.73
C SER A 438 -5.71 -15.42 -7.52
N TYR A 439 -5.37 -15.49 -8.80
CA TYR A 439 -5.74 -16.60 -9.66
C TYR A 439 -4.65 -17.66 -9.55
N ASP A 440 -4.93 -18.74 -8.81
CA ASP A 440 -3.95 -19.82 -8.66
C ASP A 440 -4.54 -21.17 -9.09
N GLU A 441 -3.95 -21.76 -10.10
CA GLU A 441 -4.22 -23.14 -10.51
C GLU A 441 -3.60 -24.19 -9.58
N GLY A 442 -3.24 -23.84 -8.34
CA GLY A 442 -2.79 -24.74 -7.29
C GLY A 442 -1.29 -25.03 -7.25
N LYS A 443 -0.46 -24.22 -7.91
CA LYS A 443 0.99 -24.50 -8.01
C LYS A 443 1.86 -23.91 -6.88
N MET A 444 1.52 -22.73 -6.35
CA MET A 444 2.37 -22.03 -5.36
C MET A 444 1.63 -21.52 -4.12
N ARG A 445 0.35 -21.22 -4.20
CA ARG A 445 -0.43 -20.52 -3.15
C ARG A 445 -1.45 -21.41 -2.44
N GLY A 446 -1.49 -22.69 -2.78
CA GLY A 446 -2.46 -23.64 -2.28
C GLY A 446 -3.69 -23.73 -3.18
N LYS A 447 -4.51 -24.77 -2.98
CA LYS A 447 -5.68 -25.00 -3.81
C LYS A 447 -6.77 -23.98 -3.47
N GLY A 448 -7.08 -23.08 -4.40
CA GLY A 448 -8.23 -22.20 -4.34
C GLY A 448 -9.57 -22.92 -4.40
N ILE A 449 -10.65 -22.19 -4.27
CA ILE A 449 -12.04 -22.68 -4.38
C ILE A 449 -12.61 -22.30 -5.75
N GLY A 450 -12.33 -21.08 -6.20
CA GLY A 450 -12.71 -20.50 -7.49
C GLY A 450 -11.52 -20.32 -8.43
N LYS A 451 -11.62 -19.32 -9.30
CA LYS A 451 -10.52 -18.85 -10.15
C LYS A 451 -9.72 -17.77 -9.43
N TYR A 452 -10.38 -16.67 -9.07
CA TYR A 452 -9.81 -15.64 -8.21
C TYR A 452 -10.38 -15.79 -6.80
N ASP A 453 -9.51 -15.98 -5.82
CA ASP A 453 -9.88 -16.15 -4.42
C ASP A 453 -9.16 -15.13 -3.55
N LEU A 454 -9.76 -14.78 -2.41
CA LEU A 454 -9.11 -14.02 -1.35
C LEU A 454 -8.29 -14.96 -0.47
N TYR A 455 -7.03 -14.63 -0.28
CA TYR A 455 -6.10 -15.33 0.60
C TYR A 455 -5.68 -14.47 1.78
N SER A 456 -5.32 -15.11 2.89
CA SER A 456 -4.69 -14.48 4.05
C SER A 456 -3.47 -15.26 4.50
N PHE A 457 -2.48 -14.56 5.07
CA PHE A 457 -1.29 -15.16 5.65
C PHE A 457 -0.70 -14.28 6.75
N GLU A 458 0.12 -14.88 7.62
CA GLU A 458 0.87 -14.10 8.60
C GLU A 458 2.02 -13.36 7.91
N LEU A 459 1.95 -12.03 7.91
CA LEU A 459 2.96 -11.17 7.32
C LEU A 459 4.24 -11.23 8.14
N TYR A 460 5.38 -11.41 7.51
CA TYR A 460 6.67 -11.46 8.18
C TYR A 460 7.03 -10.08 8.77
N LYS A 461 7.82 -10.09 9.85
CA LYS A 461 8.01 -8.93 10.75
C LYS A 461 8.51 -7.67 10.03
N GLU A 462 9.44 -7.81 9.10
CA GLU A 462 10.09 -6.70 8.39
C GLU A 462 9.12 -5.97 7.44
N ALA A 463 8.10 -6.68 6.92
CA ALA A 463 7.07 -6.10 6.07
C ALA A 463 5.87 -5.55 6.85
N ARG A 464 5.78 -5.79 8.16
CA ARG A 464 4.64 -5.30 8.97
C ARG A 464 4.65 -3.79 9.08
N PRO A 465 3.46 -3.15 9.02
CA PRO A 465 3.30 -1.76 9.38
C PRO A 465 3.49 -1.56 10.88
N GLN A 466 3.45 -0.32 11.35
CA GLN A 466 3.48 -0.04 12.79
C GLN A 466 2.21 -0.57 13.48
N GLU A 467 2.37 -1.11 14.69
CA GLU A 467 1.21 -1.49 15.50
C GLU A 467 0.39 -0.25 15.85
N THR A 468 -0.91 -0.34 15.64
CA THR A 468 -1.88 0.72 15.96
C THR A 468 -2.88 0.24 16.99
N THR A 469 -3.39 1.15 17.81
CA THR A 469 -4.56 0.91 18.66
C THR A 469 -5.67 1.86 18.30
N PHE A 470 -6.91 1.45 18.54
CA PHE A 470 -8.09 2.25 18.28
C PHE A 470 -8.66 2.76 19.59
N LEU A 471 -8.91 4.08 19.65
CA LEU A 471 -9.65 4.71 20.73
C LEU A 471 -11.01 5.13 20.20
N LYS A 472 -12.05 4.78 20.93
CA LYS A 472 -13.44 5.13 20.61
C LYS A 472 -14.06 5.81 21.79
N GLY A 473 -14.79 6.91 21.58
CA GLY A 473 -15.43 7.61 22.69
C GLY A 473 -16.59 8.48 22.29
N GLU A 474 -17.18 9.11 23.31
CA GLU A 474 -18.25 10.09 23.19
C GLU A 474 -17.86 11.31 24.02
N ILE A 475 -18.18 12.48 23.49
CA ILE A 475 -18.02 13.76 24.20
C ILE A 475 -19.40 14.22 24.67
N LYS A 476 -19.56 14.36 25.98
CA LYS A 476 -20.84 14.75 26.60
C LYS A 476 -20.64 15.92 27.56
N ASP A 477 -21.73 16.63 27.85
CA ASP A 477 -21.78 17.54 28.99
C ASP A 477 -22.15 16.80 30.30
N ASN A 478 -22.16 17.50 31.43
CA ASN A 478 -22.52 16.93 32.72
C ASN A 478 -24.01 16.54 32.85
N SER A 479 -24.85 16.93 31.89
CA SER A 479 -26.25 16.53 31.77
C SER A 479 -26.44 15.31 30.89
N GLY A 480 -25.35 14.80 30.27
CA GLY A 480 -25.37 13.65 29.37
C GLY A 480 -25.71 14.00 27.92
N ASN A 481 -25.79 15.27 27.54
CA ASN A 481 -26.05 15.69 26.17
C ASN A 481 -24.77 15.55 25.34
N ASN A 482 -24.91 15.15 24.10
CA ASN A 482 -23.81 15.06 23.16
C ASN A 482 -23.27 16.44 22.79
N ILE A 483 -21.95 16.55 22.64
CA ILE A 483 -21.29 17.81 22.30
C ILE A 483 -20.82 17.75 20.85
N GLU A 484 -21.45 18.52 19.99
CA GLU A 484 -21.14 18.66 18.59
C GLU A 484 -19.92 19.56 18.35
N GLY A 485 -19.18 19.32 17.23
CA GLY A 485 -18.12 20.22 16.74
C GLY A 485 -16.87 20.31 17.62
N ALA A 486 -16.69 19.44 18.61
CA ALA A 486 -15.47 19.39 19.40
C ALA A 486 -14.32 18.78 18.60
N LYS A 487 -13.09 19.19 18.90
CA LYS A 487 -11.85 18.60 18.39
C LYS A 487 -11.27 17.65 19.44
N VAL A 488 -10.95 16.44 19.04
CA VAL A 488 -10.23 15.48 19.88
C VAL A 488 -8.83 15.29 19.31
N GLU A 489 -7.84 15.58 20.12
CA GLU A 489 -6.42 15.45 19.77
C GLU A 489 -5.77 14.42 20.70
N ILE A 490 -5.01 13.50 20.10
CA ILE A 490 -4.19 12.53 20.83
C ILE A 490 -2.74 12.94 20.68
N THR A 491 -2.04 13.15 21.79
CA THR A 491 -0.61 13.48 21.78
C THR A 491 0.17 12.34 22.43
N ASN A 492 1.16 11.79 21.73
CA ASN A 492 2.12 10.88 22.34
C ASN A 492 2.93 11.62 23.40
N THR A 493 3.01 11.10 24.64
CA THR A 493 3.62 11.80 25.77
C THR A 493 5.14 11.97 25.62
N VAL A 494 5.79 11.14 24.82
CA VAL A 494 7.25 11.12 24.63
C VAL A 494 7.65 11.79 23.31
N THR A 495 7.07 11.35 22.18
CA THR A 495 7.42 11.88 20.85
C THR A 495 6.80 13.24 20.56
N LYS A 496 5.76 13.63 21.31
CA LYS A 496 4.94 14.85 21.11
C LYS A 496 4.17 14.85 19.78
N GLU A 497 4.14 13.72 19.10
CA GLU A 497 3.36 13.57 17.88
C GLU A 497 1.87 13.67 18.17
N LYS A 498 1.14 14.42 17.33
CA LYS A 498 -0.28 14.71 17.48
C LYS A 498 -1.08 14.05 16.38
N THR A 499 -2.15 13.35 16.77
CA THR A 499 -3.13 12.74 15.87
C THR A 499 -4.51 13.30 16.16
N LEU A 500 -5.23 13.72 15.12
CA LEU A 500 -6.62 14.19 15.25
C LEU A 500 -7.58 13.01 15.10
N ALA A 501 -8.56 12.92 15.98
CA ALA A 501 -9.63 11.94 15.85
C ALA A 501 -10.67 12.38 14.82
N VAL A 502 -11.27 11.41 14.12
CA VAL A 502 -12.49 11.61 13.35
C VAL A 502 -13.64 11.73 14.34
N VAL A 503 -14.23 12.92 14.44
CA VAL A 503 -15.35 13.22 15.33
C VAL A 503 -16.62 13.39 14.51
N ASP A 504 -17.65 12.64 14.83
CA ASP A 504 -18.97 12.82 14.28
C ASP A 504 -19.58 14.13 14.81
N SER A 505 -19.83 15.06 13.89
CA SER A 505 -20.33 16.40 14.24
C SER A 505 -21.73 16.41 14.83
N SER A 506 -22.55 15.38 14.58
CA SER A 506 -23.93 15.29 15.06
C SER A 506 -24.07 14.57 16.39
N THR A 507 -23.20 13.62 16.68
CA THR A 507 -23.31 12.75 17.86
C THR A 507 -22.21 12.95 18.89
N GLY A 508 -21.14 13.69 18.57
CA GLY A 508 -19.95 13.81 19.41
C GLY A 508 -19.18 12.50 19.62
N LYS A 509 -19.55 11.43 18.91
CA LYS A 509 -18.78 10.18 18.91
C LYS A 509 -17.48 10.38 18.12
N PHE A 510 -16.41 9.78 18.59
CA PHE A 510 -15.12 9.85 17.89
C PHE A 510 -14.43 8.50 17.84
N MET A 511 -13.59 8.34 16.82
CA MET A 511 -12.65 7.23 16.70
C MET A 511 -11.31 7.75 16.18
N VAL A 512 -10.24 7.14 16.66
CA VAL A 512 -8.88 7.47 16.23
C VAL A 512 -7.98 6.24 16.27
N ALA A 513 -7.15 6.07 15.24
CA ALA A 513 -6.02 5.14 15.26
C ALA A 513 -4.78 5.85 15.79
N VAL A 514 -4.06 5.21 16.67
CA VAL A 514 -2.84 5.77 17.28
C VAL A 514 -1.71 4.78 17.14
N ASN A 515 -0.56 5.26 16.66
CA ASN A 515 0.65 4.46 16.51
C ASN A 515 1.29 4.18 17.89
N LEU A 516 1.67 2.91 18.08
CA LEU A 516 2.26 2.44 19.35
C LEU A 516 3.78 2.22 19.25
N LYS A 517 4.48 3.04 18.49
CA LYS A 517 5.92 2.90 18.20
C LYS A 517 6.80 2.60 19.43
N LYS A 518 6.46 3.11 20.62
CA LYS A 518 7.29 3.04 21.83
C LYS A 518 6.55 2.57 23.06
N LYS A 519 5.30 2.14 22.98
CA LYS A 519 4.45 1.82 24.13
C LYS A 519 4.35 2.98 25.13
N ASP A 520 4.36 4.20 24.61
CA ASP A 520 4.29 5.41 25.40
C ASP A 520 2.84 5.73 25.75
N ASP A 521 2.62 6.33 26.91
CA ASP A 521 1.28 6.80 27.30
C ASP A 521 0.81 7.91 26.33
N LEU A 522 -0.49 8.01 26.16
CA LEU A 522 -1.14 8.96 25.25
C LEU A 522 -1.91 10.00 26.07
N LEU A 523 -1.79 11.28 25.72
CA LEU A 523 -2.65 12.32 26.23
C LEU A 523 -3.77 12.60 25.23
N LEU A 524 -4.99 12.28 25.59
CA LEU A 524 -6.19 12.69 24.85
C LEU A 524 -6.64 14.05 25.40
N THR A 525 -6.85 15.02 24.50
CA THR A 525 -7.38 16.34 24.84
C THR A 525 -8.60 16.64 24.00
N VAL A 526 -9.61 17.28 24.63
CA VAL A 526 -10.81 17.76 23.95
C VAL A 526 -10.85 19.28 24.04
N LYS A 527 -11.00 19.92 22.90
CA LYS A 527 -11.08 21.36 22.74
C LYS A 527 -12.34 21.73 21.97
N LYS A 528 -13.08 22.70 22.47
CA LYS A 528 -14.18 23.34 21.77
C LYS A 528 -14.26 24.78 22.22
N ASP A 529 -14.53 25.70 21.28
CA ASP A 529 -14.72 27.11 21.59
C ASP A 529 -15.87 27.24 22.57
N ASP A 530 -15.72 28.10 23.58
CA ASP A 530 -16.68 28.35 24.62
C ASP A 530 -16.96 27.20 25.62
N TYR A 531 -16.15 26.11 25.56
CA TYR A 531 -16.23 24.98 26.50
C TYR A 531 -14.97 24.85 27.34
N SER A 532 -15.09 24.15 28.48
CA SER A 532 -13.97 23.84 29.36
C SER A 532 -12.94 22.91 28.67
N PHE A 533 -11.69 23.07 29.02
CA PHE A 533 -10.65 22.13 28.64
C PHE A 533 -10.80 20.79 29.36
N SER A 534 -10.68 19.69 28.67
CA SER A 534 -10.64 18.37 29.27
C SER A 534 -9.47 17.53 28.70
N SER A 535 -8.81 16.79 29.56
CA SER A 535 -7.73 15.90 29.19
C SER A 535 -7.80 14.57 29.94
N LYS A 536 -7.30 13.51 29.29
CA LYS A 536 -7.19 12.18 29.88
C LYS A 536 -5.91 11.49 29.41
N VAL A 537 -5.09 11.04 30.36
CA VAL A 537 -3.97 10.16 30.02
C VAL A 537 -4.48 8.73 29.87
N ILE A 538 -4.12 8.11 28.76
CA ILE A 538 -4.42 6.71 28.44
C ILE A 538 -3.13 5.95 28.51
N SER A 539 -3.02 5.04 29.47
CA SER A 539 -1.87 4.16 29.56
C SER A 539 -1.95 3.10 28.47
N VAL A 540 -0.86 2.91 27.75
CA VAL A 540 -0.75 1.83 26.77
C VAL A 540 -0.93 0.45 27.41
N LYS A 541 -0.65 0.31 28.71
CA LYS A 541 -0.92 -0.93 29.45
C LYS A 541 -2.41 -1.26 29.54
N ASP A 542 -3.25 -0.24 29.51
CA ASP A 542 -4.72 -0.35 29.64
C ASP A 542 -5.40 -0.37 28.25
N ALA A 543 -4.69 0.08 27.20
CA ALA A 543 -5.16 -0.03 25.82
C ALA A 543 -5.18 -1.50 25.42
N SER A 544 -6.36 -2.07 25.20
CA SER A 544 -6.49 -3.44 24.74
C SER A 544 -5.94 -3.52 23.32
N PHE A 545 -4.87 -4.29 23.11
CA PHE A 545 -4.32 -4.62 21.77
C PHE A 545 -5.20 -5.62 20.99
N LYS A 546 -6.46 -5.75 21.37
CA LYS A 546 -7.46 -6.53 20.65
C LYS A 546 -8.11 -5.62 19.60
N ASN A 547 -8.62 -6.21 18.56
CA ASN A 547 -9.38 -5.54 17.48
C ASN A 547 -10.63 -4.77 17.96
N GLU A 548 -10.82 -4.65 19.27
CA GLU A 548 -11.88 -3.87 19.88
C GLU A 548 -11.34 -2.51 20.36
N PRO A 549 -11.94 -1.40 19.91
CA PRO A 549 -11.54 -0.06 20.32
C PRO A 549 -11.63 0.13 21.83
N THR A 550 -10.63 0.74 22.44
CA THR A 550 -10.64 1.10 23.85
C THR A 550 -11.67 2.22 24.11
N PRO A 551 -12.69 2.02 24.95
CA PRO A 551 -13.71 3.03 25.18
C PRO A 551 -13.19 4.17 26.05
N VAL A 552 -13.45 5.40 25.63
CA VAL A 552 -13.07 6.62 26.36
C VAL A 552 -14.28 7.51 26.55
N LYS A 553 -14.60 7.84 27.79
CA LYS A 553 -15.64 8.82 28.13
C LYS A 553 -14.99 10.14 28.50
N ILE A 554 -15.48 11.24 27.94
CA ILE A 554 -15.01 12.58 28.17
C ILE A 554 -16.19 13.50 28.38
N GLU A 555 -16.05 14.34 29.42
CA GLU A 555 -17.04 15.37 29.74
C GLU A 555 -16.40 16.75 29.56
N ILE A 556 -17.10 17.66 28.89
CA ILE A 556 -16.78 19.08 28.78
C ILE A 556 -18.07 19.90 28.99
N ASN A 557 -17.95 21.03 29.65
CA ASN A 557 -19.08 21.91 29.94
C ASN A 557 -18.85 23.31 29.36
N GLU A 558 -19.92 24.07 29.14
CA GLU A 558 -19.76 25.46 28.74
C GLU A 558 -18.87 26.23 29.73
N ALA A 559 -17.92 26.96 29.19
CA ALA A 559 -17.06 27.86 29.97
C ALA A 559 -17.80 29.13 30.32
N LYS A 560 -18.56 29.11 31.42
CA LYS A 560 -19.32 30.27 31.95
C LYS A 560 -18.56 30.94 33.07
N GLU A 561 -18.74 32.25 33.21
CA GLU A 561 -18.24 32.99 34.38
C GLU A 561 -18.74 32.34 35.68
N GLY A 562 -17.83 32.09 36.62
CA GLY A 562 -18.10 31.38 37.86
C GLY A 562 -18.12 29.86 37.76
N SER A 563 -18.02 29.26 36.56
CA SER A 563 -17.87 27.82 36.42
C SER A 563 -16.41 27.37 36.65
N SER A 564 -16.27 26.16 37.19
CA SER A 564 -14.92 25.58 37.39
C SER A 564 -14.84 24.15 36.85
N PHE A 565 -13.61 23.72 36.55
CA PHE A 565 -13.30 22.36 36.17
C PHE A 565 -11.96 21.91 36.74
N VAL A 566 -11.79 20.61 36.95
CA VAL A 566 -10.56 20.02 37.46
C VAL A 566 -9.61 19.82 36.28
N LEU A 567 -8.36 20.27 36.43
CA LEU A 567 -7.29 19.96 35.50
C LEU A 567 -6.75 18.56 35.81
N ASN A 568 -7.29 17.56 35.13
CA ASN A 568 -6.94 16.16 35.36
C ASN A 568 -5.51 15.84 34.94
N ASN A 569 -4.96 14.76 35.54
CA ASN A 569 -3.60 14.25 35.23
C ASN A 569 -2.48 15.25 35.53
N LEU A 570 -2.70 16.15 36.48
CA LEU A 570 -1.69 17.05 37.01
C LEU A 570 -1.14 16.49 38.33
N TYR A 571 0.09 16.06 38.33
CA TYR A 571 0.77 15.40 39.45
C TYR A 571 1.94 16.23 39.94
N TYR A 572 2.15 16.18 41.25
CA TYR A 572 3.25 16.84 41.95
C TYR A 572 4.09 15.80 42.66
N THR A 573 5.37 16.09 42.89
CA THR A 573 6.19 15.27 43.77
C THR A 573 5.64 15.30 45.21
N THR A 574 5.83 14.23 45.99
CA THR A 574 5.26 14.12 47.30
C THR A 574 5.66 15.30 48.22
N ASN A 575 4.69 15.94 48.82
CA ASN A 575 4.87 17.12 49.71
C ASN A 575 5.59 18.31 49.02
N SER A 576 5.61 18.39 47.71
CA SER A 576 6.18 19.49 46.95
C SER A 576 5.16 20.15 46.02
N ALA A 577 5.54 21.31 45.50
CA ALA A 577 4.89 21.99 44.39
C ALA A 577 5.56 21.70 43.05
N ASP A 578 6.60 20.86 43.04
CA ASP A 578 7.31 20.48 41.80
C ASP A 578 6.45 19.54 40.97
N LEU A 579 6.24 19.92 39.72
CA LEU A 579 5.46 19.13 38.75
C LEU A 579 6.23 17.90 38.27
N THR A 580 5.53 16.80 38.08
CA THR A 580 6.11 15.62 37.45
C THR A 580 6.22 15.82 35.92
N LYS A 581 7.04 15.01 35.27
CA LYS A 581 7.23 15.09 33.80
C LYS A 581 5.92 14.88 33.03
N GLU A 582 5.06 14.01 33.53
CA GLU A 582 3.77 13.69 32.94
C GLU A 582 2.83 14.91 32.95
N SER A 583 2.96 15.77 33.97
CA SER A 583 2.15 16.99 34.11
C SER A 583 2.48 18.07 33.09
N PHE A 584 3.71 18.11 32.59
CA PHE A 584 4.12 19.15 31.63
C PHE A 584 3.35 19.06 30.31
N ILE A 585 3.07 17.85 29.81
CA ILE A 585 2.34 17.70 28.56
C ILE A 585 0.88 18.16 28.67
N VAL A 586 0.25 17.91 29.82
CA VAL A 586 -1.11 18.39 30.12
C VAL A 586 -1.12 19.92 30.16
N LEU A 587 -0.16 20.52 30.82
CA LEU A 587 -0.04 21.98 30.94
C LEU A 587 0.34 22.65 29.62
N GLU A 588 1.15 22.01 28.78
CA GLU A 588 1.45 22.48 27.41
C GLU A 588 0.16 22.53 26.58
N SER A 589 -0.64 21.46 26.62
CA SER A 589 -1.92 21.42 25.90
C SER A 589 -2.94 22.43 26.45
N PHE A 590 -2.94 22.64 27.78
CA PHE A 590 -3.81 23.65 28.40
C PHE A 590 -3.36 25.07 28.06
N ALA A 591 -2.05 25.33 27.99
CA ALA A 591 -1.51 26.62 27.51
C ALA A 591 -1.92 26.91 26.05
N GLU A 592 -1.92 25.89 25.18
CA GLU A 592 -2.43 26.04 23.83
C GLU A 592 -3.91 26.41 23.81
N TYR A 593 -4.75 25.71 24.59
CA TYR A 593 -6.16 26.04 24.72
C TYR A 593 -6.38 27.49 25.19
N LEU A 594 -5.61 27.99 26.18
CA LEU A 594 -5.71 29.38 26.65
C LEU A 594 -5.26 30.41 25.61
N LYS A 595 -4.29 30.08 24.79
CA LYS A 595 -3.84 30.94 23.66
C LYS A 595 -4.86 30.98 22.53
N GLU A 596 -5.54 29.87 22.27
CA GLU A 596 -6.67 29.81 21.32
C GLU A 596 -7.90 30.60 21.85
N ASN A 597 -8.02 30.78 23.18
CA ASN A 597 -9.09 31.50 23.85
C ASN A 597 -8.58 32.70 24.66
N PRO A 598 -8.02 33.74 24.03
CA PRO A 598 -7.24 34.79 24.70
C PRO A 598 -8.07 35.72 25.59
N ASN A 599 -9.42 35.69 25.51
CA ASN A 599 -10.31 36.49 26.31
C ASN A 599 -10.61 35.86 27.67
N ILE A 600 -10.42 34.54 27.80
CA ILE A 600 -10.73 33.83 29.06
C ILE A 600 -9.74 34.25 30.14
N LYS A 601 -10.26 34.70 31.27
CA LYS A 601 -9.52 34.94 32.51
C LYS A 601 -9.82 33.84 33.52
N ILE A 602 -8.78 33.33 34.16
CA ILE A 602 -8.89 32.19 35.08
C ILE A 602 -8.26 32.45 36.44
N GLU A 603 -8.79 31.78 37.46
CA GLU A 603 -8.11 31.55 38.73
C GLU A 603 -7.72 30.08 38.85
N ILE A 604 -6.42 29.82 39.04
CA ILE A 604 -5.90 28.49 39.34
C ILE A 604 -6.03 28.26 40.83
N GLN A 605 -6.82 27.28 41.21
CA GLN A 605 -7.13 26.93 42.60
C GLN A 605 -6.43 25.65 43.01
N GLY A 606 -5.53 25.73 43.99
CA GLY A 606 -4.86 24.56 44.57
C GLY A 606 -5.61 24.05 45.80
N HIS A 607 -5.77 22.71 45.87
CA HIS A 607 -6.48 22.04 46.99
C HIS A 607 -5.64 20.88 47.54
N THR A 608 -5.81 20.56 48.82
CA THR A 608 -5.23 19.41 49.49
C THR A 608 -6.34 18.57 50.14
N ASP A 609 -5.99 17.40 50.61
CA ASP A 609 -6.80 16.65 51.58
C ASP A 609 -6.65 17.23 53.01
N ASN A 610 -7.26 16.58 53.98
CA ASN A 610 -7.24 17.01 55.37
C ASN A 610 -6.08 16.43 56.17
N ILE A 611 -5.14 15.74 55.57
CA ILE A 611 -4.00 15.14 56.28
C ILE A 611 -2.89 16.19 56.51
N GLY A 612 -2.46 16.36 57.75
CA GLY A 612 -1.42 17.31 58.13
C GLY A 612 -1.94 18.63 58.71
N VAL A 613 -1.04 19.59 58.89
CA VAL A 613 -1.34 20.90 59.49
C VAL A 613 -2.04 21.81 58.44
N VAL A 614 -3.18 22.38 58.78
CA VAL A 614 -3.98 23.21 57.86
C VAL A 614 -3.14 24.33 57.23
N LYS A 615 -2.38 25.09 58.04
CA LYS A 615 -1.54 26.20 57.54
C LYS A 615 -0.46 25.73 56.53
N SER A 616 0.09 24.54 56.76
CA SER A 616 1.06 23.92 55.81
C SER A 616 0.36 23.53 54.51
N ASN A 617 -0.85 22.99 54.60
CA ASN A 617 -1.66 22.59 53.42
C ASN A 617 -2.09 23.83 52.61
N GLU A 618 -2.44 24.96 53.29
CA GLU A 618 -2.74 26.23 52.62
C GLU A 618 -1.50 26.73 51.83
N ALA A 619 -0.34 26.76 52.48
CA ALA A 619 0.90 27.16 51.82
C ALA A 619 1.28 26.20 50.64
N LEU A 620 1.16 24.90 50.83
CA LEU A 620 1.45 23.91 49.80
C LEU A 620 0.53 24.08 48.57
N SER A 621 -0.77 24.25 48.82
CA SER A 621 -1.77 24.45 47.76
C SER A 621 -1.55 25.75 46.98
N ALA A 622 -1.21 26.84 47.70
CA ALA A 622 -0.85 28.12 47.08
C ALA A 622 0.40 27.97 46.17
N ASN A 623 1.46 27.35 46.68
CA ASN A 623 2.69 27.12 45.89
C ASN A 623 2.40 26.29 44.64
N ARG A 624 1.58 25.23 44.72
CA ARG A 624 1.15 24.43 43.56
C ARG A 624 0.43 25.27 42.53
N ALA A 625 -0.54 26.10 42.95
CA ALA A 625 -1.24 27.00 42.03
C ALA A 625 -0.29 28.01 41.36
N TYR A 626 0.66 28.57 42.11
CA TYR A 626 1.67 29.46 41.57
C TYR A 626 2.64 28.79 40.59
N THR A 627 3.05 27.53 40.83
CA THR A 627 3.87 26.76 39.92
C THR A 627 3.17 26.56 38.57
N VAL A 628 1.89 26.22 38.58
CA VAL A 628 1.10 26.09 37.35
C VAL A 628 0.99 27.42 36.61
N LYS A 629 0.72 28.55 37.35
CA LYS A 629 0.70 29.88 36.75
C LYS A 629 2.01 30.23 36.09
N ALA A 630 3.12 30.06 36.77
CA ALA A 630 4.44 30.37 36.26
C ALA A 630 4.77 29.55 34.98
N PHE A 631 4.39 28.27 34.95
CA PHE A 631 4.55 27.43 33.78
C PHE A 631 3.71 27.93 32.57
N LEU A 632 2.44 28.30 32.80
CA LEU A 632 1.57 28.84 31.73
C LEU A 632 2.11 30.15 31.17
N GLU A 633 2.63 31.05 32.05
CA GLU A 633 3.29 32.29 31.65
C GLU A 633 4.56 32.05 30.83
N GLU A 634 5.39 31.07 31.24
CA GLU A 634 6.58 30.63 30.47
C GLU A 634 6.18 30.14 29.07
N LYS A 635 5.05 29.44 28.95
CA LYS A 635 4.50 28.97 27.67
C LYS A 635 3.79 30.07 26.87
N GLY A 636 3.83 31.31 27.32
CA GLY A 636 3.35 32.49 26.58
C GLY A 636 1.88 32.83 26.80
N VAL A 637 1.22 32.30 27.84
CA VAL A 637 -0.11 32.76 28.25
C VAL A 637 0.02 34.08 29.01
N SER A 638 -0.83 35.05 28.72
CA SER A 638 -0.78 36.37 29.38
C SER A 638 -1.04 36.29 30.88
N GLY A 639 -0.06 36.68 31.69
CA GLY A 639 -0.20 36.71 33.15
C GLY A 639 -1.31 37.60 33.67
N LYS A 640 -1.77 38.57 32.85
CA LYS A 640 -2.97 39.41 33.20
C LYS A 640 -4.27 38.62 33.24
N ASN A 641 -4.28 37.45 32.56
CA ASN A 641 -5.45 36.60 32.47
C ASN A 641 -5.42 35.45 33.49
N ILE A 642 -4.36 35.36 34.31
CA ILE A 642 -4.17 34.23 35.22
C ILE A 642 -3.97 34.76 36.66
N THR A 643 -4.81 34.32 37.55
CA THR A 643 -4.63 34.46 39.01
C THR A 643 -4.37 33.07 39.62
N ALA A 644 -3.75 32.99 40.79
CA ALA A 644 -3.47 31.75 41.46
C ALA A 644 -3.77 31.86 42.94
N LYS A 645 -4.46 30.87 43.54
CA LYS A 645 -4.84 30.85 44.93
C LYS A 645 -4.83 29.45 45.54
N GLY A 646 -4.34 29.32 46.77
CA GLY A 646 -4.42 28.09 47.53
C GLY A 646 -5.62 28.10 48.50
N TYR A 647 -6.33 27.00 48.55
CA TYR A 647 -7.49 26.83 49.46
C TYR A 647 -7.22 25.76 50.52
N GLY A 648 -6.07 25.06 50.46
CA GLY A 648 -5.75 23.98 51.38
C GLY A 648 -6.86 22.93 51.43
N PRO A 649 -7.25 22.43 52.61
CA PRO A 649 -8.31 21.44 52.78
C PRO A 649 -9.72 22.06 52.86
N ASN A 650 -9.87 23.39 52.74
CA ASN A 650 -11.09 24.11 53.09
C ASN A 650 -12.25 23.98 52.07
N LYS A 651 -11.97 23.43 50.89
CA LYS A 651 -12.98 23.21 49.83
C LYS A 651 -12.96 21.75 49.34
N PRO A 652 -13.32 20.75 50.15
CA PRO A 652 -13.36 19.37 49.74
C PRO A 652 -14.51 19.10 48.74
N ILE A 653 -14.27 18.27 47.74
CA ILE A 653 -15.31 17.79 46.80
C ILE A 653 -15.71 16.32 47.07
N ALA A 654 -14.99 15.65 47.98
CA ALA A 654 -15.29 14.30 48.43
C ALA A 654 -14.98 14.13 49.92
N ALA A 655 -15.55 13.09 50.52
CA ALA A 655 -15.26 12.78 51.93
C ALA A 655 -13.78 12.39 52.11
N ASN A 656 -13.11 12.94 53.12
CA ASN A 656 -11.73 12.65 53.47
C ASN A 656 -11.54 11.33 54.26
N THR A 657 -12.58 10.50 54.38
CA THR A 657 -12.62 9.30 55.23
C THR A 657 -11.79 8.15 54.68
N ASN A 658 -11.61 8.10 53.37
CA ASN A 658 -10.82 7.06 52.66
C ASN A 658 -9.86 7.70 51.67
N GLU A 659 -8.95 6.89 51.13
CA GLU A 659 -7.93 7.37 50.17
C GLU A 659 -8.52 7.83 48.84
N GLU A 660 -9.60 7.22 48.40
CA GLU A 660 -10.27 7.61 47.16
C GLU A 660 -10.82 9.07 47.28
N GLY A 661 -11.48 9.38 48.37
CA GLY A 661 -11.99 10.75 48.61
C GLY A 661 -10.87 11.77 48.81
N ARG A 662 -9.82 11.41 49.56
CA ARG A 662 -8.65 12.28 49.73
C ARG A 662 -7.95 12.54 48.38
N SER A 663 -7.82 11.53 47.55
CA SER A 663 -7.21 11.68 46.19
C SER A 663 -7.99 12.66 45.32
N LYS A 664 -9.33 12.65 45.38
CA LYS A 664 -10.19 13.63 44.68
C LYS A 664 -10.03 15.06 45.25
N ASN A 665 -9.73 15.18 46.52
CA ASN A 665 -9.51 16.49 47.17
C ASN A 665 -8.11 17.06 46.83
N ARG A 666 -7.09 16.26 46.60
CA ARG A 666 -5.77 16.70 46.13
C ARG A 666 -5.82 17.03 44.63
N ARG A 667 -6.34 18.20 44.28
CA ARG A 667 -6.58 18.62 42.89
C ARG A 667 -6.12 20.03 42.62
N THR A 668 -5.95 20.33 41.35
CA THR A 668 -5.87 21.69 40.79
C THR A 668 -7.14 21.96 40.00
N GLU A 669 -7.86 23.01 40.38
CA GLU A 669 -9.13 23.42 39.77
C GLU A 669 -8.96 24.76 39.06
N ILE A 670 -9.60 24.93 37.93
CA ILE A 670 -9.60 26.15 37.14
C ILE A 670 -10.96 26.80 37.25
N LEU A 671 -11.03 27.96 37.82
CA LEU A 671 -12.24 28.80 37.89
C LEU A 671 -12.19 29.82 36.75
N ILE A 672 -13.24 29.95 35.97
CA ILE A 672 -13.42 30.98 34.95
C ILE A 672 -13.93 32.27 35.61
N ILE A 673 -13.12 33.33 35.53
CA ILE A 673 -13.44 34.63 36.14
C ILE A 673 -14.21 35.51 35.17
N SER A 674 -13.81 35.53 33.93
CA SER A 674 -14.51 36.25 32.85
C SER A 674 -14.10 35.69 31.49
N LYS A 675 -14.90 36.01 30.49
CA LYS A 675 -14.73 35.53 29.12
C LYS A 675 -14.74 36.70 28.17
#